data_71f06f84f900596d501b1a5ec0cec664
#
_entry.id   71f06f84f900596d501b1a5ec0cec664
#
_cell.length_a   1.000
_cell.length_b   1.000
_cell.length_c   1.000
_cell.angle_alpha   90.00
_cell.angle_beta   90.00
_cell.angle_gamma   90.00
#
_symmetry.space_group_name_H-M   'P 1'
#
loop_
_entity.id
_entity.type
_entity.pdbx_description
1 polymer ?
#
loop_
_entity_poly.entity_id
_entity_poly.type
_entity_poly.pdbx_seq_one_letter_code
_entity_poly.pdbx_strand_id
1 'polypeptide(L)'
;MEKIKRLLPEVLVVALFAVIAFVYFMPADLDGRILYRHDSQAGRGLGHEATEYYQRTGERTRWTNSAFSGMPTFQTAPSYNSTQGLSAIAKAYHLWLPDYVWYVFAYLLGFYILLRAFDFRRQLAVLGSIIWAFSSYFFIIIAAGHYWKVEALAYLPPLIAGIVTCYKGRYLWGFVLTALFSALEVIANHVQMTYYYLFIILFMIIAYLVSAIREKKLAQFAKATAVCAAGGLIGICMNISNLYHTWEYSQESMRGKSELVKANSANQTSSGLDRDYITQWSYGIDETWTLLVPNAKGGASEPLTRNETAMKKADPNFMPVYQQIGQYWGDQPGTSGPVYVGAFVMMLFILGLFIVKSGIKWALLAATILSILLSWGHNFMPFTNFFLDYIPMYAKFRTVASILVIAEFTIPLLAMMALKKIIDEPEILNKKLKFVYISFGLTAGFCLLFLVMPGLFFSDFISAQEMQAFQQIPQEYLSQMLPNLRAMREAMFDADCWRSFIIIAIGTLMLLLFKAKKLKETWLVAGIIILCGVDMWGVNKRYLHDDMFVEASVKDTPITMTESDKQILQDKGLDYRVLNLASNTFNENETSYYHKSIGGYHPAKLRRYQELIDYHIAPEMRAMMGAIAEAGGDMTKVNGDSIWPVLNMLNTKYVIMPLQGGQTVPIQNTYSFGNAWFVNKITYVKNANEEIDALGKLNLRHEAVADEKFKDILGNATEQGGTSVATVTAYDANRLAYDVKSDKGGILVFSEIYYPGWTATVDGQPVEVGRVNYVLRAINIKPGAHKVELSFFPKTVDNTETIAYIASAILLLVLIFALVKTFMKKKEEK
;
A
#
# COMPACT_ATOMS: atom_id res chain seq x y z
N MET A 1 23.59 -31.32 -26.09
CA MET A 1 23.10 -32.14 -24.98
C MET A 1 23.70 -31.78 -23.62
N GLU A 2 25.00 -31.64 -23.42
CA GLU A 2 25.58 -31.25 -22.11
C GLU A 2 25.09 -29.89 -21.52
N LYS A 3 24.88 -28.90 -22.39
CA LYS A 3 24.36 -27.57 -21.93
C LYS A 3 22.93 -27.69 -21.38
N ILE A 4 22.08 -28.50 -22.02
CA ILE A 4 20.71 -28.77 -21.57
C ILE A 4 20.74 -29.54 -20.24
N LYS A 5 21.63 -30.53 -20.10
CA LYS A 5 21.80 -31.29 -18.85
C LYS A 5 22.22 -30.40 -17.65
N ARG A 6 22.95 -29.29 -17.87
CA ARG A 6 23.34 -28.36 -16.81
C ARG A 6 22.21 -27.38 -16.41
N LEU A 7 21.32 -27.03 -17.35
CA LEU A 7 20.19 -26.13 -17.09
C LEU A 7 18.97 -26.90 -16.56
N LEU A 8 18.82 -28.15 -16.91
CA LEU A 8 17.67 -28.98 -16.53
C LEU A 8 17.35 -28.92 -15.03
N PRO A 9 18.31 -28.99 -14.10
CA PRO A 9 17.99 -28.93 -12.68
C PRO A 9 17.45 -27.56 -12.23
N GLU A 10 17.86 -26.45 -12.88
CA GLU A 10 17.31 -25.11 -12.56
C GLU A 10 15.88 -25.00 -13.15
N VAL A 11 15.63 -25.51 -14.35
CA VAL A 11 14.30 -25.57 -14.95
C VAL A 11 13.34 -26.39 -14.09
N LEU A 12 13.81 -27.53 -13.55
CA LEU A 12 13.01 -28.35 -12.63
C LEU A 12 12.66 -27.61 -11.33
N VAL A 13 13.57 -26.78 -10.79
CA VAL A 13 13.27 -25.94 -9.61
C VAL A 13 12.20 -24.91 -9.95
N VAL A 14 12.31 -24.23 -11.09
CA VAL A 14 11.31 -23.25 -11.55
C VAL A 14 9.94 -23.92 -11.74
N ALA A 15 9.91 -25.11 -12.37
CA ALA A 15 8.68 -25.88 -12.52
C ALA A 15 8.10 -26.32 -11.15
N LEU A 16 8.95 -26.75 -10.22
CA LEU A 16 8.53 -27.09 -8.86
C LEU A 16 7.87 -25.90 -8.17
N PHE A 17 8.44 -24.70 -8.28
CA PHE A 17 7.88 -23.49 -7.69
C PHE A 17 6.52 -23.12 -8.29
N ALA A 18 6.36 -23.27 -9.61
CA ALA A 18 5.06 -23.08 -10.25
C ALA A 18 4.03 -24.08 -9.72
N VAL A 19 4.40 -25.37 -9.59
CA VAL A 19 3.52 -26.40 -9.03
C VAL A 19 3.15 -26.07 -7.59
N ILE A 20 4.11 -25.68 -6.72
CA ILE A 20 3.82 -25.33 -5.33
C ILE A 20 2.83 -24.17 -5.27
N ALA A 21 3.02 -23.14 -6.10
CA ALA A 21 2.14 -21.98 -6.16
C ALA A 21 0.70 -22.37 -6.59
N PHE A 22 0.56 -23.19 -7.64
CA PHE A 22 -0.75 -23.70 -8.05
C PHE A 22 -1.41 -24.55 -6.96
N VAL A 23 -0.69 -25.53 -6.39
CA VAL A 23 -1.25 -26.45 -5.38
C VAL A 23 -1.76 -25.69 -4.15
N TYR A 24 -1.14 -24.57 -3.79
CA TYR A 24 -1.62 -23.75 -2.68
C TYR A 24 -3.02 -23.18 -2.93
N PHE A 25 -3.31 -22.77 -4.17
CA PHE A 25 -4.57 -22.10 -4.52
C PHE A 25 -5.64 -23.06 -5.06
N MET A 26 -5.35 -24.37 -5.16
CA MET A 26 -6.38 -25.34 -5.50
C MET A 26 -7.46 -25.42 -4.41
N PRO A 27 -8.77 -25.53 -4.77
CA PRO A 27 -9.29 -25.68 -6.14
C PRO A 27 -9.57 -24.35 -6.87
N ALA A 28 -9.44 -23.20 -6.22
CA ALA A 28 -9.87 -21.89 -6.75
C ALA A 28 -9.28 -21.56 -8.12
N ASP A 29 -8.00 -21.89 -8.36
CA ASP A 29 -7.31 -21.65 -9.63
C ASP A 29 -7.79 -22.58 -10.75
N LEU A 30 -8.10 -23.84 -10.45
CA LEU A 30 -8.66 -24.78 -11.40
C LEU A 30 -10.10 -24.43 -11.79
N ASP A 31 -10.89 -23.92 -10.86
CA ASP A 31 -12.25 -23.43 -11.09
C ASP A 31 -12.28 -22.08 -11.81
N GLY A 32 -11.12 -21.45 -12.06
CA GLY A 32 -11.02 -20.13 -12.65
C GLY A 32 -11.54 -19.02 -11.75
N ARG A 33 -11.69 -19.27 -10.43
CA ARG A 33 -12.10 -18.26 -9.46
C ARG A 33 -10.99 -17.24 -9.23
N ILE A 34 -11.36 -16.04 -8.82
CA ILE A 34 -10.46 -14.92 -8.62
C ILE A 34 -10.55 -14.38 -7.20
N LEU A 35 -9.45 -13.82 -6.72
CA LEU A 35 -9.45 -13.04 -5.49
C LEU A 35 -9.86 -11.61 -5.81
N TYR A 36 -11.08 -11.22 -5.39
CA TYR A 36 -11.64 -9.90 -5.63
C TYR A 36 -11.95 -9.22 -4.29
N ARG A 37 -11.18 -8.19 -3.95
CA ARG A 37 -11.23 -7.54 -2.63
C ARG A 37 -11.65 -6.08 -2.78
N HIS A 38 -12.01 -5.47 -1.66
CA HIS A 38 -12.46 -4.08 -1.62
C HIS A 38 -11.51 -3.10 -2.33
N ASP A 39 -10.20 -3.19 -2.09
CA ASP A 39 -9.21 -2.32 -2.75
C ASP A 39 -9.19 -2.52 -4.28
N SER A 40 -9.42 -3.75 -4.76
CA SER A 40 -9.52 -4.02 -6.21
C SER A 40 -10.77 -3.39 -6.82
N GLN A 41 -11.90 -3.46 -6.12
CA GLN A 41 -13.16 -2.83 -6.53
C GLN A 41 -13.03 -1.31 -6.50
N ALA A 42 -12.49 -0.76 -5.41
CA ALA A 42 -12.26 0.67 -5.26
C ALA A 42 -11.30 1.22 -6.34
N GLY A 43 -10.23 0.48 -6.65
CA GLY A 43 -9.29 0.83 -7.72
C GLY A 43 -9.95 0.85 -9.10
N ARG A 44 -10.90 -0.06 -9.38
CA ARG A 44 -11.66 -0.07 -10.64
C ARG A 44 -12.62 1.10 -10.71
N GLY A 45 -13.34 1.40 -9.64
CA GLY A 45 -14.22 2.56 -9.58
C GLY A 45 -13.48 3.85 -9.91
N LEU A 46 -12.36 4.07 -9.26
CA LEU A 46 -11.54 5.27 -9.44
C LEU A 46 -10.84 5.33 -10.80
N GLY A 47 -10.43 4.18 -11.37
CA GLY A 47 -9.72 4.09 -12.64
C GLY A 47 -10.62 4.01 -13.88
N HIS A 48 -11.94 3.97 -13.71
CA HIS A 48 -12.88 3.73 -14.81
C HIS A 48 -12.83 4.84 -15.88
N GLU A 49 -12.95 6.10 -15.48
CA GLU A 49 -12.88 7.26 -16.39
C GLU A 49 -11.57 7.28 -17.20
N ALA A 50 -10.43 7.02 -16.56
CA ALA A 50 -9.14 6.98 -17.25
C ALA A 50 -9.06 5.82 -18.25
N THR A 51 -9.70 4.70 -17.95
CA THR A 51 -9.77 3.53 -18.83
C THR A 51 -10.66 3.82 -20.05
N GLU A 52 -11.85 4.38 -19.84
CA GLU A 52 -12.76 4.79 -20.92
C GLU A 52 -12.13 5.85 -21.83
N TYR A 53 -11.45 6.84 -21.22
CA TYR A 53 -10.74 7.86 -21.95
C TYR A 53 -9.68 7.22 -22.89
N TYR A 54 -8.88 6.30 -22.37
CA TYR A 54 -7.88 5.60 -23.15
C TYR A 54 -8.48 4.74 -24.27
N GLN A 55 -9.57 4.01 -23.98
CA GLN A 55 -10.27 3.20 -24.99
C GLN A 55 -10.84 4.03 -26.13
N ARG A 56 -11.33 5.24 -25.84
CA ARG A 56 -11.93 6.14 -26.80
C ARG A 56 -10.92 6.92 -27.64
N THR A 57 -9.80 7.35 -27.01
CA THR A 57 -8.85 8.28 -27.64
C THR A 57 -7.50 7.66 -27.99
N GLY A 58 -7.13 6.53 -27.38
CA GLY A 58 -5.78 5.98 -27.43
C GLY A 58 -4.74 6.74 -26.60
N GLU A 59 -5.14 7.84 -25.94
CA GLU A 59 -4.28 8.69 -25.12
C GLU A 59 -4.48 8.41 -23.62
N ARG A 60 -3.43 8.66 -22.83
CA ARG A 60 -3.51 8.50 -21.37
C ARG A 60 -3.82 9.84 -20.72
N THR A 61 -4.94 9.93 -20.02
CA THR A 61 -5.22 11.10 -19.20
C THR A 61 -4.32 11.16 -17.96
N ARG A 62 -4.00 12.38 -17.53
CA ARG A 62 -3.28 12.65 -16.26
C ARG A 62 -4.21 13.25 -15.20
N TRP A 63 -5.50 13.34 -15.50
CA TRP A 63 -6.53 13.86 -14.62
C TRP A 63 -7.74 12.95 -14.63
N THR A 64 -8.45 12.87 -13.49
CA THR A 64 -9.76 12.26 -13.38
C THR A 64 -10.73 13.21 -12.68
N ASN A 65 -11.98 13.23 -13.12
CA ASN A 65 -13.08 13.98 -12.50
C ASN A 65 -13.98 13.08 -11.67
N SER A 66 -13.74 11.77 -11.68
CA SER A 66 -14.64 10.77 -11.10
C SER A 66 -14.64 10.73 -9.58
N ALA A 67 -13.62 11.28 -8.92
CA ALA A 67 -13.53 11.29 -7.46
C ALA A 67 -13.03 12.63 -6.92
N PHE A 68 -13.47 13.00 -5.71
CA PHE A 68 -13.06 14.20 -4.99
C PHE A 68 -13.20 15.48 -5.82
N SER A 69 -14.19 15.55 -6.67
CA SER A 69 -14.42 16.65 -7.63
C SER A 69 -13.30 16.87 -8.64
N GLY A 70 -12.31 16.02 -8.69
CA GLY A 70 -11.18 16.04 -9.60
C GLY A 70 -9.81 15.92 -8.93
N MET A 71 -8.94 15.08 -9.48
CA MET A 71 -7.57 14.88 -9.00
C MET A 71 -6.65 14.33 -10.10
N PRO A 72 -5.30 14.51 -9.97
CA PRO A 72 -4.36 13.87 -10.89
C PRO A 72 -4.39 12.34 -10.80
N THR A 73 -4.15 11.65 -11.93
CA THR A 73 -4.12 10.17 -12.01
C THR A 73 -2.77 9.56 -11.64
N PHE A 74 -1.79 10.34 -11.21
CA PHE A 74 -0.42 9.89 -10.96
C PHE A 74 -0.30 8.74 -9.96
N GLN A 75 -1.26 8.60 -9.04
CA GLN A 75 -1.31 7.52 -8.04
C GLN A 75 -2.57 6.66 -8.14
N THR A 76 -3.53 7.00 -8.99
CA THR A 76 -4.77 6.25 -9.18
C THR A 76 -4.71 5.31 -10.39
N ALA A 77 -4.10 5.77 -11.48
CA ALA A 77 -3.91 5.01 -12.71
C ALA A 77 -2.53 5.33 -13.33
N PRO A 78 -1.42 5.09 -12.59
CA PRO A 78 -0.08 5.41 -13.07
C PRO A 78 0.25 4.54 -14.28
N SER A 79 0.39 5.15 -15.45
CA SER A 79 0.65 4.44 -16.69
C SER A 79 1.48 5.31 -17.63
N TYR A 80 2.65 4.78 -18.03
CA TYR A 80 3.61 5.47 -18.88
C TYR A 80 4.02 4.56 -20.05
N ASN A 81 4.26 5.13 -21.22
CA ASN A 81 4.64 4.34 -22.40
C ASN A 81 6.03 3.70 -22.20
N SER A 82 6.95 4.42 -21.57
CA SER A 82 8.30 3.94 -21.27
C SER A 82 8.33 2.69 -20.36
N THR A 83 7.30 2.46 -19.56
CA THR A 83 7.24 1.32 -18.63
C THR A 83 6.59 0.06 -19.22
N GLN A 84 6.05 0.10 -20.45
CA GLN A 84 5.41 -1.06 -21.08
C GLN A 84 6.38 -2.24 -21.27
N GLY A 85 7.63 -1.96 -21.63
CA GLY A 85 8.68 -2.98 -21.76
C GLY A 85 8.99 -3.67 -20.43
N LEU A 86 9.01 -2.91 -19.33
CA LEU A 86 9.19 -3.48 -17.98
C LEU A 86 8.02 -4.37 -17.59
N SER A 87 6.79 -3.98 -17.90
CA SER A 87 5.61 -4.81 -17.65
C SER A 87 5.67 -6.14 -18.42
N ALA A 88 6.17 -6.13 -19.65
CA ALA A 88 6.38 -7.35 -20.43
C ALA A 88 7.47 -8.25 -19.81
N ILE A 89 8.56 -7.66 -19.34
CA ILE A 89 9.64 -8.39 -18.62
C ILE A 89 9.11 -8.97 -17.30
N ALA A 90 8.31 -8.22 -16.54
CA ALA A 90 7.65 -8.70 -15.34
C ALA A 90 6.78 -9.94 -15.63
N LYS A 91 5.91 -9.87 -16.64
CA LYS A 91 5.09 -11.02 -17.08
C LYS A 91 5.93 -12.23 -17.48
N ALA A 92 7.06 -12.01 -18.17
CA ALA A 92 7.98 -13.10 -18.51
C ALA A 92 8.64 -13.71 -17.27
N TYR A 93 9.04 -12.88 -16.28
CA TYR A 93 9.56 -13.35 -14.99
C TYR A 93 8.53 -14.15 -14.21
N HIS A 94 7.26 -13.78 -14.30
CA HIS A 94 6.13 -14.49 -13.68
C HIS A 94 5.62 -15.68 -14.47
N LEU A 95 6.23 -16.04 -15.61
CA LEU A 95 5.81 -17.11 -16.52
C LEU A 95 4.35 -16.99 -17.00
N TRP A 96 3.78 -15.78 -17.05
CA TRP A 96 2.37 -15.52 -17.39
C TRP A 96 1.38 -16.33 -16.53
N LEU A 97 1.77 -16.71 -15.31
CA LEU A 97 0.89 -17.41 -14.38
C LEU A 97 -0.30 -16.50 -13.97
N PRO A 98 -1.44 -17.08 -13.56
CA PRO A 98 -2.59 -16.32 -13.05
C PRO A 98 -2.23 -15.41 -11.89
N ASP A 99 -3.01 -14.31 -11.67
CA ASP A 99 -2.68 -13.22 -10.75
C ASP A 99 -2.16 -13.75 -9.40
N TYR A 100 -2.95 -14.23 -8.50
CA TYR A 100 -2.49 -14.65 -7.17
C TYR A 100 -1.47 -15.80 -7.15
N VAL A 101 -1.47 -16.68 -8.17
CA VAL A 101 -0.50 -17.78 -8.30
C VAL A 101 0.90 -17.26 -8.56
N TRP A 102 1.07 -16.28 -9.46
CA TRP A 102 2.39 -15.73 -9.76
C TRP A 102 3.01 -14.99 -8.58
N TYR A 103 2.21 -14.45 -7.63
CA TYR A 103 2.75 -13.80 -6.44
C TYR A 103 3.61 -14.77 -5.62
N VAL A 104 3.06 -15.93 -5.28
CA VAL A 104 3.79 -16.96 -4.52
C VAL A 104 4.96 -17.51 -5.33
N PHE A 105 4.77 -17.73 -6.63
CA PHE A 105 5.84 -18.15 -7.53
C PHE A 105 7.00 -17.16 -7.54
N ALA A 106 6.73 -15.87 -7.65
CA ALA A 106 7.76 -14.82 -7.69
C ALA A 106 8.50 -14.71 -6.34
N TYR A 107 7.82 -14.90 -5.22
CA TYR A 107 8.46 -15.00 -3.91
C TYR A 107 9.43 -16.19 -3.84
N LEU A 108 8.99 -17.37 -4.23
CA LEU A 108 9.84 -18.56 -4.29
C LEU A 108 11.07 -18.35 -5.18
N LEU A 109 10.86 -17.85 -6.38
CA LEU A 109 11.93 -17.63 -7.36
C LEU A 109 12.89 -16.53 -6.92
N GLY A 110 12.36 -15.41 -6.40
CA GLY A 110 13.17 -14.27 -5.96
C GLY A 110 14.11 -14.63 -4.83
N PHE A 111 13.62 -15.35 -3.82
CA PHE A 111 14.46 -15.76 -2.69
C PHE A 111 15.45 -16.88 -3.08
N TYR A 112 15.06 -17.75 -4.01
CA TYR A 112 15.97 -18.71 -4.61
C TYR A 112 17.17 -18.04 -5.28
N ILE A 113 16.93 -17.02 -6.09
CA ILE A 113 17.99 -16.22 -6.75
C ILE A 113 18.92 -15.60 -5.68
N LEU A 114 18.34 -15.07 -4.60
CA LEU A 114 19.13 -14.50 -3.49
C LEU A 114 20.01 -15.55 -2.82
N LEU A 115 19.48 -16.70 -2.44
CA LEU A 115 20.25 -17.76 -1.79
C LEU A 115 21.33 -18.32 -2.70
N ARG A 116 21.05 -18.44 -4.02
CA ARG A 116 22.08 -18.81 -5.01
C ARG A 116 23.18 -17.75 -5.12
N ALA A 117 22.84 -16.46 -4.98
CA ALA A 117 23.84 -15.40 -4.91
C ALA A 117 24.73 -15.50 -3.63
N PHE A 118 24.20 -16.04 -2.54
CA PHE A 118 24.95 -16.39 -1.31
C PHE A 118 25.65 -17.76 -1.35
N ASP A 119 25.78 -18.40 -2.54
CA ASP A 119 26.41 -19.71 -2.76
C ASP A 119 25.76 -20.86 -1.97
N PHE A 120 24.46 -20.81 -1.78
CA PHE A 120 23.71 -21.95 -1.25
C PHE A 120 23.63 -23.06 -2.31
N ARG A 121 23.76 -24.32 -1.85
CA ARG A 121 23.44 -25.48 -2.68
C ARG A 121 21.95 -25.42 -3.07
N ARG A 122 21.62 -25.99 -4.26
CA ARG A 122 20.26 -25.93 -4.83
C ARG A 122 19.18 -26.38 -3.84
N GLN A 123 19.38 -27.52 -3.18
CA GLN A 123 18.40 -28.08 -2.24
C GLN A 123 18.14 -27.14 -1.05
N LEU A 124 19.18 -26.52 -0.50
CA LEU A 124 19.05 -25.54 0.58
C LEU A 124 18.42 -24.24 0.09
N ALA A 125 18.70 -23.83 -1.14
CA ALA A 125 18.07 -22.66 -1.73
C ALA A 125 16.56 -22.90 -1.94
N VAL A 126 16.14 -24.10 -2.37
CA VAL A 126 14.72 -24.48 -2.47
C VAL A 126 14.05 -24.44 -1.11
N LEU A 127 14.66 -25.06 -0.08
CA LEU A 127 14.14 -25.03 1.29
C LEU A 127 13.95 -23.60 1.78
N GLY A 128 14.98 -22.76 1.65
CA GLY A 128 14.92 -21.37 2.11
C GLY A 128 13.88 -20.53 1.34
N SER A 129 13.69 -20.83 0.05
CA SER A 129 12.64 -20.18 -0.75
C SER A 129 11.25 -20.51 -0.23
N ILE A 130 11.01 -21.77 0.13
CA ILE A 130 9.74 -22.21 0.74
C ILE A 130 9.55 -21.50 2.09
N ILE A 131 10.57 -21.51 2.95
CA ILE A 131 10.50 -20.86 4.27
C ILE A 131 10.16 -19.38 4.14
N TRP A 132 10.82 -18.64 3.26
CA TRP A 132 10.55 -17.22 3.10
C TRP A 132 9.22 -16.93 2.43
N ALA A 133 8.95 -17.59 1.30
CA ALA A 133 7.73 -17.34 0.52
C ALA A 133 6.45 -17.69 1.28
N PHE A 134 6.52 -18.60 2.24
CA PHE A 134 5.39 -18.99 3.10
C PHE A 134 5.35 -18.27 4.45
N SER A 135 6.20 -17.27 4.71
CA SER A 135 6.00 -16.33 5.82
C SER A 135 4.62 -15.69 5.73
N SER A 136 3.90 -15.60 6.86
CA SER A 136 2.45 -15.29 6.81
C SER A 136 2.14 -13.91 6.27
N TYR A 137 3.04 -12.94 6.45
CA TYR A 137 2.82 -11.57 5.97
C TYR A 137 2.47 -11.50 4.49
N PHE A 138 3.10 -12.33 3.66
CA PHE A 138 2.84 -12.34 2.21
C PHE A 138 1.41 -12.79 1.89
N PHE A 139 0.89 -13.75 2.63
CA PHE A 139 -0.47 -14.25 2.45
C PHE A 139 -1.52 -13.29 2.98
N ILE A 140 -1.27 -12.66 4.13
CA ILE A 140 -2.22 -11.69 4.70
C ILE A 140 -2.34 -10.43 3.85
N ILE A 141 -1.26 -9.97 3.19
CA ILE A 141 -1.35 -8.82 2.27
C ILE A 141 -2.01 -9.18 0.93
N ILE A 142 -1.88 -10.44 0.46
CA ILE A 142 -2.65 -10.97 -0.68
C ILE A 142 -4.13 -11.01 -0.29
N ALA A 143 -4.47 -11.57 0.88
CA ALA A 143 -5.83 -11.63 1.40
C ALA A 143 -6.46 -10.23 1.57
N ALA A 144 -5.66 -9.23 1.96
CA ALA A 144 -6.08 -7.84 2.07
C ALA A 144 -6.28 -7.14 0.71
N GLY A 145 -5.73 -7.69 -0.39
CA GLY A 145 -5.80 -7.08 -1.72
C GLY A 145 -4.72 -6.02 -1.99
N HIS A 146 -3.66 -5.95 -1.18
CA HIS A 146 -2.58 -4.96 -1.32
C HIS A 146 -1.57 -5.35 -2.41
N TYR A 147 -2.01 -5.51 -3.65
CA TYR A 147 -1.24 -6.13 -4.74
C TYR A 147 0.06 -5.38 -5.08
N TRP A 148 0.07 -4.05 -5.08
CA TRP A 148 1.31 -3.27 -5.32
C TRP A 148 2.39 -3.55 -4.26
N LYS A 149 1.97 -3.74 -3.00
CA LYS A 149 2.88 -4.16 -1.93
C LYS A 149 3.40 -5.58 -2.16
N VAL A 150 2.52 -6.49 -2.59
CA VAL A 150 2.88 -7.88 -2.94
C VAL A 150 3.94 -7.91 -4.04
N GLU A 151 3.71 -7.13 -5.11
CA GLU A 151 4.64 -7.03 -6.25
C GLU A 151 6.00 -6.47 -5.84
N ALA A 152 6.03 -5.33 -5.13
CA ALA A 152 7.28 -4.73 -4.67
C ALA A 152 8.12 -5.72 -3.85
N LEU A 153 7.50 -6.43 -2.90
CA LEU A 153 8.18 -7.41 -2.07
C LEU A 153 8.72 -8.60 -2.86
N ALA A 154 8.10 -8.99 -3.98
CA ALA A 154 8.57 -10.09 -4.81
C ALA A 154 9.91 -9.80 -5.52
N TYR A 155 10.18 -8.53 -5.83
CA TYR A 155 11.39 -8.12 -6.54
C TYR A 155 12.57 -7.77 -5.63
N LEU A 156 12.35 -7.62 -4.33
CA LEU A 156 13.39 -7.20 -3.39
C LEU A 156 14.48 -8.26 -3.17
N PRO A 157 14.21 -9.56 -2.98
CA PRO A 157 15.27 -10.56 -2.85
C PRO A 157 16.20 -10.62 -4.06
N PRO A 158 15.73 -10.65 -5.31
CA PRO A 158 16.64 -10.65 -6.46
C PRO A 158 17.38 -9.31 -6.65
N LEU A 159 16.83 -8.18 -6.21
CA LEU A 159 17.57 -6.91 -6.14
C LEU A 159 18.76 -7.03 -5.18
N ILE A 160 18.55 -7.55 -3.97
CA ILE A 160 19.61 -7.80 -3.01
C ILE A 160 20.61 -8.84 -3.55
N ALA A 161 20.16 -9.83 -4.30
CA ALA A 161 21.07 -10.77 -4.99
C ALA A 161 22.01 -10.07 -5.98
N GLY A 162 21.53 -9.06 -6.70
CA GLY A 162 22.36 -8.21 -7.56
C GLY A 162 23.46 -7.50 -6.76
N ILE A 163 23.09 -6.89 -5.64
CA ILE A 163 24.04 -6.21 -4.72
C ILE A 163 25.08 -7.21 -4.20
N VAL A 164 24.65 -8.35 -3.66
CA VAL A 164 25.56 -9.42 -3.19
C VAL A 164 26.52 -9.86 -4.29
N THR A 165 26.03 -10.00 -5.52
CA THR A 165 26.81 -10.39 -6.69
C THR A 165 27.89 -9.36 -7.03
N CYS A 166 27.61 -8.06 -6.89
CA CYS A 166 28.59 -6.98 -7.03
C CYS A 166 29.71 -7.10 -5.98
N TYR A 167 29.35 -7.26 -4.70
CA TYR A 167 30.34 -7.38 -3.62
C TYR A 167 31.19 -8.66 -3.70
N LYS A 168 30.71 -9.67 -4.43
CA LYS A 168 31.50 -10.86 -4.81
C LYS A 168 32.41 -10.65 -6.03
N GLY A 169 32.51 -9.43 -6.56
CA GLY A 169 33.39 -9.09 -7.70
C GLY A 169 32.82 -9.47 -9.08
N ARG A 170 31.58 -9.95 -9.15
CA ARG A 170 30.87 -10.28 -10.42
C ARG A 170 30.13 -9.05 -10.95
N TYR A 171 30.85 -7.97 -11.20
CA TYR A 171 30.33 -6.63 -11.43
C TYR A 171 29.29 -6.55 -12.55
N LEU A 172 29.53 -7.22 -13.69
CA LEU A 172 28.66 -7.13 -14.86
C LEU A 172 27.26 -7.70 -14.60
N TRP A 173 27.18 -8.91 -14.06
CA TRP A 173 25.90 -9.52 -13.71
C TRP A 173 25.27 -8.88 -12.47
N GLY A 174 26.09 -8.42 -11.53
CA GLY A 174 25.62 -7.66 -10.39
C GLY A 174 24.94 -6.35 -10.82
N PHE A 175 25.54 -5.61 -11.77
CA PHE A 175 24.92 -4.42 -12.37
C PHE A 175 23.59 -4.74 -13.03
N VAL A 176 23.54 -5.76 -13.90
CA VAL A 176 22.33 -6.14 -14.64
C VAL A 176 21.20 -6.52 -13.68
N LEU A 177 21.50 -7.38 -12.68
CA LEU A 177 20.49 -7.78 -11.70
C LEU A 177 20.01 -6.59 -10.85
N THR A 178 20.93 -5.76 -10.37
CA THR A 178 20.57 -4.57 -9.58
C THR A 178 19.71 -3.61 -10.41
N ALA A 179 20.08 -3.31 -11.64
CA ALA A 179 19.33 -2.40 -12.49
C ALA A 179 17.94 -2.95 -12.85
N LEU A 180 17.88 -4.22 -13.28
CA LEU A 180 16.62 -4.85 -13.67
C LEU A 180 15.64 -4.93 -12.49
N PHE A 181 16.09 -5.46 -11.35
CA PHE A 181 15.19 -5.67 -10.22
C PHE A 181 14.89 -4.39 -9.45
N SER A 182 15.76 -3.36 -9.50
CA SER A 182 15.38 -2.02 -9.07
C SER A 182 14.28 -1.44 -9.97
N ALA A 183 14.35 -1.64 -11.27
CA ALA A 183 13.31 -1.17 -12.19
C ALA A 183 11.97 -1.90 -11.96
N LEU A 184 11.99 -3.21 -11.77
CA LEU A 184 10.80 -4.02 -11.50
C LEU A 184 10.20 -3.72 -10.12
N GLU A 185 11.02 -3.43 -9.13
CA GLU A 185 10.58 -3.08 -7.78
C GLU A 185 9.88 -1.72 -7.77
N VAL A 186 10.47 -0.72 -8.44
CA VAL A 186 9.90 0.63 -8.50
C VAL A 186 8.62 0.69 -9.33
N ILE A 187 8.50 -0.10 -10.42
CA ILE A 187 7.27 -0.13 -11.22
C ILE A 187 6.07 -0.70 -10.44
N ALA A 188 6.31 -1.52 -9.42
CA ALA A 188 5.26 -2.00 -8.52
C ALA A 188 4.57 -0.88 -7.72
N ASN A 189 5.08 0.34 -7.80
CA ASN A 189 4.49 1.58 -7.29
C ASN A 189 4.17 1.58 -5.77
N HIS A 190 4.95 0.85 -4.97
CA HIS A 190 4.81 0.85 -3.51
C HIS A 190 6.06 1.40 -2.81
N VAL A 191 6.26 2.72 -2.92
CA VAL A 191 7.47 3.45 -2.44
C VAL A 191 7.80 3.17 -0.97
N GLN A 192 6.81 2.90 -0.12
CA GLN A 192 7.04 2.59 1.30
C GLN A 192 7.83 1.28 1.48
N MET A 193 7.55 0.25 0.70
CA MET A 193 8.29 -1.02 0.77
C MET A 193 9.72 -0.83 0.27
N THR A 194 9.89 -0.14 -0.86
CA THR A 194 11.21 0.30 -1.36
C THR A 194 12.02 0.98 -0.28
N TYR A 195 11.41 1.96 0.38
CA TYR A 195 12.04 2.74 1.45
C TYR A 195 12.48 1.88 2.64
N TYR A 196 11.64 0.96 3.09
CA TYR A 196 11.98 0.07 4.21
C TYR A 196 13.16 -0.85 3.89
N TYR A 197 13.25 -1.33 2.67
CA TYR A 197 14.37 -2.18 2.26
C TYR A 197 15.69 -1.41 2.08
N LEU A 198 15.65 -0.09 1.92
CA LEU A 198 16.88 0.72 1.97
C LEU A 198 17.59 0.58 3.32
N PHE A 199 16.86 0.37 4.43
CA PHE A 199 17.52 0.09 5.72
C PHE A 199 18.30 -1.22 5.71
N ILE A 200 17.75 -2.30 5.13
CA ILE A 200 18.48 -3.57 4.98
C ILE A 200 19.72 -3.37 4.13
N ILE A 201 19.57 -2.71 2.97
CA ILE A 201 20.66 -2.45 2.04
C ILE A 201 21.75 -1.61 2.74
N LEU A 202 21.36 -0.57 3.48
CA LEU A 202 22.29 0.27 4.23
C LEU A 202 23.11 -0.54 5.26
N PHE A 203 22.44 -1.36 6.09
CA PHE A 203 23.12 -2.19 7.07
C PHE A 203 24.03 -3.23 6.41
N MET A 204 23.62 -3.81 5.28
CA MET A 204 24.46 -4.72 4.50
C MET A 204 25.69 -4.01 3.93
N ILE A 205 25.54 -2.80 3.37
CA ILE A 205 26.67 -1.99 2.88
C ILE A 205 27.65 -1.69 4.02
N ILE A 206 27.15 -1.32 5.20
CA ILE A 206 27.99 -1.10 6.39
C ILE A 206 28.75 -2.39 6.77
N ALA A 207 28.10 -3.55 6.76
CA ALA A 207 28.75 -4.82 7.04
C ALA A 207 29.85 -5.16 6.02
N TYR A 208 29.60 -4.89 4.73
CA TYR A 208 30.61 -5.05 3.67
C TYR A 208 31.76 -4.04 3.83
N LEU A 209 31.49 -2.80 4.21
CA LEU A 209 32.52 -1.79 4.50
C LEU A 209 33.42 -2.24 5.66
N VAL A 210 32.82 -2.66 6.77
CA VAL A 210 33.59 -3.16 7.94
C VAL A 210 34.45 -4.36 7.56
N SER A 211 33.94 -5.29 6.77
CA SER A 211 34.70 -6.42 6.26
C SER A 211 35.85 -5.97 5.35
N ALA A 212 35.59 -5.02 4.45
CA ALA A 212 36.58 -4.48 3.53
C ALA A 212 37.73 -3.73 4.25
N ILE A 213 37.40 -3.01 5.33
CA ILE A 213 38.40 -2.36 6.19
C ILE A 213 39.31 -3.43 6.86
N ARG A 214 38.69 -4.45 7.46
CA ARG A 214 39.41 -5.55 8.14
C ARG A 214 40.31 -6.34 7.18
N GLU A 215 39.84 -6.58 5.96
CA GLU A 215 40.52 -7.33 4.94
C GLU A 215 41.45 -6.47 4.05
N LYS A 216 41.49 -5.14 4.27
CA LYS A 216 42.25 -4.17 3.47
C LYS A 216 41.86 -4.17 1.98
N LYS A 217 40.56 -4.34 1.69
CA LYS A 217 39.98 -4.42 0.33
C LYS A 217 39.07 -3.23 -0.02
N LEU A 218 39.39 -2.02 0.49
CA LEU A 218 38.55 -0.82 0.29
C LEU A 218 38.35 -0.46 -1.19
N ALA A 219 39.34 -0.62 -2.05
CA ALA A 219 39.18 -0.35 -3.48
C ALA A 219 38.18 -1.29 -4.14
N GLN A 220 38.12 -2.57 -3.75
CA GLN A 220 37.13 -3.52 -4.24
C GLN A 220 35.74 -3.17 -3.71
N PHE A 221 35.63 -2.77 -2.45
CA PHE A 221 34.37 -2.29 -1.86
C PHE A 221 33.85 -1.06 -2.62
N ALA A 222 34.71 -0.03 -2.82
CA ALA A 222 34.32 1.19 -3.53
C ALA A 222 33.83 0.90 -4.95
N LYS A 223 34.54 0.02 -5.68
CA LYS A 223 34.12 -0.43 -7.02
C LYS A 223 32.79 -1.15 -7.00
N ALA A 224 32.56 -2.07 -6.06
CA ALA A 224 31.29 -2.79 -5.93
C ALA A 224 30.14 -1.83 -5.63
N THR A 225 30.34 -0.91 -4.69
CA THR A 225 29.36 0.11 -4.31
C THR A 225 29.03 1.01 -5.49
N ALA A 226 30.03 1.48 -6.24
CA ALA A 226 29.80 2.30 -7.42
C ALA A 226 28.99 1.58 -8.51
N VAL A 227 29.28 0.28 -8.74
CA VAL A 227 28.52 -0.54 -9.69
C VAL A 227 27.08 -0.76 -9.24
N CYS A 228 26.86 -1.03 -7.94
CA CYS A 228 25.51 -1.15 -7.37
C CYS A 228 24.74 0.17 -7.52
N ALA A 229 25.39 1.29 -7.17
CA ALA A 229 24.76 2.61 -7.26
C ALA A 229 24.40 2.95 -8.72
N ALA A 230 25.29 2.66 -9.68
CA ALA A 230 25.01 2.86 -11.10
C ALA A 230 23.86 1.97 -11.59
N GLY A 231 23.83 0.69 -11.18
CA GLY A 231 22.73 -0.21 -11.50
C GLY A 231 21.41 0.28 -10.92
N GLY A 232 21.40 0.63 -9.62
CA GLY A 232 20.21 1.19 -8.96
C GLY A 232 19.72 2.48 -9.61
N LEU A 233 20.64 3.38 -9.98
CA LEU A 233 20.31 4.62 -10.67
C LEU A 233 19.66 4.37 -12.04
N ILE A 234 20.16 3.43 -12.84
CA ILE A 234 19.55 3.04 -14.10
C ILE A 234 18.14 2.50 -13.88
N GLY A 235 17.94 1.60 -12.88
CA GLY A 235 16.62 1.09 -12.54
C GLY A 235 15.63 2.19 -12.10
N ILE A 236 16.08 3.16 -11.32
CA ILE A 236 15.31 4.35 -10.93
C ILE A 236 14.98 5.20 -12.16
N CYS A 237 15.97 5.48 -13.01
CA CYS A 237 15.76 6.28 -14.23
C CYS A 237 14.77 5.63 -15.20
N MET A 238 14.68 4.32 -15.27
CA MET A 238 13.66 3.62 -16.07
C MET A 238 12.22 3.88 -15.61
N ASN A 239 12.05 4.32 -14.37
CA ASN A 239 10.76 4.66 -13.77
C ASN A 239 10.65 6.14 -13.38
N ILE A 240 11.53 6.99 -13.92
CA ILE A 240 11.61 8.41 -13.49
C ILE A 240 10.29 9.15 -13.71
N SER A 241 9.52 8.80 -14.74
CA SER A 241 8.20 9.38 -14.99
C SER A 241 7.26 9.15 -13.80
N ASN A 242 7.17 7.91 -13.32
CA ASN A 242 6.33 7.60 -12.17
C ASN A 242 6.85 8.24 -10.88
N LEU A 243 8.15 8.13 -10.61
CA LEU A 243 8.75 8.68 -9.39
C LEU A 243 8.68 10.21 -9.32
N TYR A 244 8.98 10.90 -10.42
CA TYR A 244 8.93 12.35 -10.47
C TYR A 244 7.52 12.88 -10.22
N HIS A 245 6.51 12.36 -10.96
CA HIS A 245 5.15 12.82 -10.79
C HIS A 245 4.53 12.37 -9.46
N THR A 246 4.93 11.22 -8.92
CA THR A 246 4.57 10.83 -7.54
C THR A 246 5.15 11.81 -6.52
N TRP A 247 6.42 12.23 -6.69
CA TRP A 247 7.05 13.21 -5.81
C TRP A 247 6.36 14.58 -5.93
N GLU A 248 6.16 15.10 -7.14
CA GLU A 248 5.45 16.36 -7.40
C GLU A 248 4.05 16.33 -6.79
N TYR A 249 3.26 15.29 -7.09
CA TYR A 249 1.92 15.10 -6.55
C TYR A 249 1.91 14.99 -5.02
N SER A 250 2.91 14.37 -4.44
CA SER A 250 3.00 14.22 -2.98
C SER A 250 3.03 15.55 -2.23
N GLN A 251 3.48 16.64 -2.87
CA GLN A 251 3.51 17.97 -2.24
C GLN A 251 2.11 18.54 -2.04
N GLU A 252 1.19 18.26 -2.97
CA GLU A 252 -0.19 18.76 -2.96
C GLU A 252 -1.16 17.77 -2.29
N SER A 253 -0.72 16.54 -2.04
CA SER A 253 -1.56 15.48 -1.44
C SER A 253 -1.49 15.48 0.09
N MET A 254 -2.25 14.58 0.72
CA MET A 254 -2.18 14.31 2.18
C MET A 254 -0.75 14.05 2.69
N ARG A 255 0.18 13.71 1.81
CA ARG A 255 1.60 13.48 2.14
C ARG A 255 2.45 14.75 2.10
N GLY A 256 1.89 15.87 1.65
CA GLY A 256 2.48 17.20 1.70
C GLY A 256 2.25 17.89 3.07
N LYS A 257 2.88 19.02 3.26
CA LYS A 257 2.68 19.84 4.45
C LYS A 257 1.32 20.56 4.37
N SER A 258 0.53 20.57 5.44
CA SER A 258 -0.66 21.44 5.53
C SER A 258 -0.25 22.90 5.58
N GLU A 259 -0.97 23.75 4.84
CA GLU A 259 -0.84 25.20 4.95
C GLU A 259 -1.66 25.75 6.14
N LEU A 260 -2.58 24.95 6.71
CA LEU A 260 -3.36 25.32 7.89
C LEU A 260 -2.50 25.22 9.15
N VAL A 261 -2.55 26.25 9.97
CA VAL A 261 -2.01 26.25 11.32
C VAL A 261 -3.09 25.69 12.25
N LYS A 262 -2.91 24.45 12.68
CA LYS A 262 -3.84 23.78 13.62
C LYS A 262 -3.53 24.14 15.07
N ALA A 263 -4.56 24.17 15.91
CA ALA A 263 -4.41 24.45 17.35
C ALA A 263 -3.52 23.40 18.06
N ASN A 264 -3.53 22.13 17.61
CA ASN A 264 -2.66 21.09 18.12
C ASN A 264 -1.47 20.85 17.17
N SER A 265 -0.49 21.74 17.23
CA SER A 265 0.74 21.64 16.43
C SER A 265 1.62 20.45 16.81
N ALA A 266 1.46 19.88 18.00
CA ALA A 266 2.26 18.74 18.47
C ALA A 266 2.00 17.44 17.67
N ASN A 267 0.80 17.28 17.10
CA ASN A 267 0.46 16.15 16.25
C ASN A 267 1.01 16.27 14.82
N GLN A 268 1.31 17.46 14.35
CA GLN A 268 1.84 17.71 13.01
C GLN A 268 3.30 17.27 12.90
N THR A 269 3.67 16.63 11.79
CA THR A 269 5.07 16.45 11.41
C THR A 269 5.55 17.62 10.54
N SER A 270 6.86 17.83 10.46
CA SER A 270 7.45 18.98 9.72
C SER A 270 7.20 18.89 8.20
N SER A 271 6.92 17.73 7.65
CA SER A 271 6.93 17.52 6.20
C SER A 271 6.04 16.38 5.67
N GLY A 272 5.10 15.88 6.47
CA GLY A 272 4.34 14.70 6.09
C GLY A 272 2.94 14.62 6.70
N LEU A 273 2.56 13.40 7.04
CA LEU A 273 1.29 13.07 7.68
C LEU A 273 1.29 13.45 9.16
N ASP A 274 0.10 13.55 9.77
CA ASP A 274 -0.02 13.75 11.21
C ASP A 274 0.42 12.48 11.98
N ARG A 275 1.01 12.65 13.18
CA ARG A 275 1.61 11.55 13.96
C ARG A 275 0.62 10.45 14.29
N ASP A 276 -0.58 10.82 14.74
CA ASP A 276 -1.63 9.86 15.08
C ASP A 276 -2.05 9.04 13.86
N TYR A 277 -2.15 9.67 12.69
CA TYR A 277 -2.48 8.99 11.44
C TYR A 277 -1.36 8.04 10.97
N ILE A 278 -0.10 8.41 11.15
CA ILE A 278 1.05 7.57 10.83
C ILE A 278 1.05 6.31 11.70
N THR A 279 0.81 6.49 13.02
CA THR A 279 0.96 5.46 14.04
C THR A 279 -0.33 4.72 14.37
N GLN A 280 -1.43 5.01 13.67
CA GLN A 280 -2.72 4.37 13.89
C GLN A 280 -2.64 2.83 13.83
N TRP A 281 -1.88 2.28 12.89
CA TRP A 281 -1.55 0.87 12.80
C TRP A 281 -0.18 0.61 13.42
N SER A 282 -0.10 0.63 14.72
CA SER A 282 1.08 0.27 15.50
C SER A 282 0.95 -1.14 16.05
N TYR A 283 2.05 -1.87 16.02
CA TYR A 283 2.12 -3.21 16.60
C TYR A 283 2.23 -3.12 18.13
N GLY A 284 1.50 -3.98 18.85
CA GLY A 284 1.67 -4.11 20.30
C GLY A 284 3.08 -4.64 20.64
N ILE A 285 3.63 -4.23 21.77
CA ILE A 285 4.92 -4.77 22.23
C ILE A 285 4.83 -6.29 22.43
N ASP A 286 3.77 -6.73 23.06
CA ASP A 286 3.47 -8.16 23.26
C ASP A 286 2.98 -8.85 21.98
N GLU A 287 2.43 -8.12 21.03
CA GLU A 287 2.09 -8.62 19.70
C GLU A 287 3.32 -9.09 18.91
N THR A 288 4.53 -8.61 19.24
CA THR A 288 5.79 -9.07 18.63
C THR A 288 5.99 -10.59 18.75
N TRP A 289 5.39 -11.23 19.73
CA TRP A 289 5.45 -12.68 19.90
C TRP A 289 4.71 -13.48 18.82
N THR A 290 3.91 -12.80 17.95
CA THR A 290 3.34 -13.46 16.76
C THR A 290 4.40 -14.01 15.82
N LEU A 291 5.62 -13.43 15.80
CA LEU A 291 6.76 -13.97 15.05
C LEU A 291 7.08 -15.43 15.44
N LEU A 292 6.73 -15.85 16.65
CA LEU A 292 6.95 -17.19 17.20
C LEU A 292 5.67 -18.01 17.39
N VAL A 293 4.59 -17.36 17.83
CA VAL A 293 3.29 -17.97 18.14
C VAL A 293 2.21 -17.20 17.39
N PRO A 294 1.64 -17.73 16.30
CA PRO A 294 0.74 -16.98 15.41
C PRO A 294 -0.42 -16.27 16.13
N ASN A 295 -1.10 -16.96 17.04
CA ASN A 295 -2.23 -16.42 17.79
C ASN A 295 -1.84 -15.70 19.08
N ALA A 296 -0.62 -15.14 19.20
CA ALA A 296 -0.21 -14.37 20.40
C ALA A 296 -1.15 -13.18 20.69
N LYS A 297 -1.76 -12.59 19.66
CA LYS A 297 -2.83 -11.59 19.76
C LYS A 297 -4.03 -11.95 18.88
N GLY A 298 -4.25 -13.22 18.65
CA GLY A 298 -5.31 -13.73 17.80
C GLY A 298 -4.98 -13.72 16.30
N GLY A 299 -5.99 -14.01 15.53
CA GLY A 299 -5.87 -14.14 14.08
C GLY A 299 -6.18 -12.87 13.31
N ALA A 300 -6.98 -12.99 12.25
CA ALA A 300 -7.51 -11.87 11.49
C ALA A 300 -8.67 -11.20 12.23
N SER A 301 -9.04 -9.97 11.79
CA SER A 301 -10.25 -9.27 12.22
C SER A 301 -11.52 -9.89 11.60
N GLU A 302 -11.56 -11.21 11.53
CA GLU A 302 -12.72 -12.00 11.10
C GLU A 302 -13.51 -12.48 12.32
N PRO A 303 -14.81 -12.82 12.16
CA PRO A 303 -15.64 -13.29 13.26
C PRO A 303 -15.01 -14.43 14.06
N LEU A 304 -15.07 -14.35 15.39
CA LEU A 304 -14.54 -15.35 16.32
C LEU A 304 -15.16 -16.73 16.08
N THR A 305 -16.41 -16.76 15.62
CA THR A 305 -17.15 -17.98 15.29
C THR A 305 -16.53 -18.82 14.16
N ARG A 306 -15.61 -18.26 13.38
CA ARG A 306 -14.85 -19.01 12.37
C ARG A 306 -13.71 -19.85 12.97
N ASN A 307 -13.35 -19.64 14.23
CA ASN A 307 -12.27 -20.37 14.87
C ASN A 307 -12.79 -21.59 15.63
N GLU A 308 -12.54 -22.78 15.11
CA GLU A 308 -13.01 -24.04 15.70
C GLU A 308 -12.51 -24.26 17.15
N THR A 309 -11.29 -23.84 17.46
CA THR A 309 -10.71 -24.00 18.80
C THR A 309 -11.41 -23.09 19.82
N ALA A 310 -11.67 -21.84 19.42
CA ALA A 310 -12.45 -20.93 20.24
C ALA A 310 -13.87 -21.43 20.46
N MET A 311 -14.52 -21.92 19.39
CA MET A 311 -15.91 -22.39 19.44
C MET A 311 -16.14 -23.59 20.36
N LYS A 312 -15.11 -24.41 20.61
CA LYS A 312 -15.20 -25.49 21.62
C LYS A 312 -15.42 -24.99 23.06
N LYS A 313 -15.15 -23.72 23.32
CA LYS A 313 -15.29 -23.04 24.61
C LYS A 313 -16.45 -22.04 24.61
N ALA A 314 -17.12 -21.83 23.48
CA ALA A 314 -18.17 -20.82 23.33
C ALA A 314 -19.42 -21.19 24.16
N ASP A 315 -19.96 -20.21 24.88
CA ASP A 315 -21.30 -20.31 25.47
C ASP A 315 -22.34 -19.97 24.39
N PRO A 316 -23.30 -20.89 24.10
CA PRO A 316 -24.34 -20.69 23.10
C PRO A 316 -25.20 -19.42 23.31
N ASN A 317 -25.33 -18.95 24.54
CA ASN A 317 -26.13 -17.78 24.86
C ASN A 317 -25.55 -16.47 24.26
N PHE A 318 -24.25 -16.42 23.95
CA PHE A 318 -23.57 -15.23 23.42
C PHE A 318 -23.22 -15.34 21.93
N MET A 319 -23.72 -16.36 21.21
CA MET A 319 -23.41 -16.59 19.81
C MET A 319 -23.62 -15.37 18.88
N PRO A 320 -24.73 -14.60 18.99
CA PRO A 320 -24.92 -13.43 18.16
C PRO A 320 -23.84 -12.35 18.33
N VAL A 321 -23.29 -12.26 19.54
CA VAL A 321 -22.19 -11.32 19.86
C VAL A 321 -20.86 -11.84 19.29
N TYR A 322 -20.58 -13.14 19.43
CA TYR A 322 -19.35 -13.74 18.90
C TYR A 322 -19.26 -13.72 17.38
N GLN A 323 -20.38 -13.58 16.68
CA GLN A 323 -20.42 -13.34 15.22
C GLN A 323 -19.91 -11.93 14.84
N GLN A 324 -19.99 -10.98 15.78
CA GLN A 324 -19.57 -9.59 15.56
C GLN A 324 -18.18 -9.29 16.13
N ILE A 325 -17.70 -10.10 17.09
CA ILE A 325 -16.37 -9.94 17.69
C ILE A 325 -15.33 -10.64 16.80
N GLY A 326 -14.21 -9.96 16.56
CA GLY A 326 -13.08 -10.49 15.78
C GLY A 326 -12.22 -11.47 16.56
N GLN A 327 -11.47 -12.30 15.83
CA GLN A 327 -10.47 -13.18 16.42
C GLN A 327 -9.27 -12.40 16.98
N TYR A 328 -9.00 -11.22 16.42
CA TYR A 328 -7.89 -10.35 16.77
C TYR A 328 -8.21 -9.48 18.02
N TRP A 329 -7.24 -9.38 18.95
CA TRP A 329 -7.32 -8.54 20.16
C TRP A 329 -6.03 -7.75 20.41
N GLY A 330 -5.26 -7.44 19.36
CA GLY A 330 -4.07 -6.57 19.44
C GLY A 330 -4.38 -5.09 19.37
N ASP A 331 -3.33 -4.28 19.20
CA ASP A 331 -3.43 -2.81 19.27
C ASP A 331 -3.80 -2.14 17.95
N GLN A 332 -3.77 -2.87 16.84
CA GLN A 332 -4.14 -2.32 15.53
C GLN A 332 -5.67 -2.21 15.40
N PRO A 333 -6.19 -1.22 14.65
CA PRO A 333 -7.64 -1.12 14.39
C PRO A 333 -8.23 -2.35 13.69
N GLY A 334 -7.39 -3.10 12.98
CA GLY A 334 -7.75 -4.33 12.30
C GLY A 334 -6.57 -4.92 11.56
N THR A 335 -6.62 -6.23 11.29
CA THR A 335 -5.59 -6.96 10.58
C THR A 335 -6.17 -8.11 9.76
N SER A 336 -5.50 -8.49 8.68
CA SER A 336 -5.81 -9.70 7.92
C SER A 336 -5.08 -10.94 8.45
N GLY A 337 -4.33 -10.82 9.55
CA GLY A 337 -3.63 -11.90 10.21
C GLY A 337 -2.31 -11.46 10.87
N PRO A 338 -1.66 -12.35 11.61
CA PRO A 338 -0.41 -12.06 12.31
C PRO A 338 0.80 -12.09 11.38
N VAL A 339 1.89 -11.43 11.78
CA VAL A 339 3.22 -11.56 11.18
C VAL A 339 3.91 -12.76 11.80
N TYR A 340 4.10 -13.84 11.03
CA TYR A 340 4.68 -15.11 11.51
C TYR A 340 5.74 -15.63 10.55
N VAL A 341 6.92 -15.93 11.07
CA VAL A 341 8.09 -16.34 10.26
C VAL A 341 8.37 -17.87 10.31
N GLY A 342 7.60 -18.61 11.09
CA GLY A 342 7.81 -20.04 11.35
C GLY A 342 8.54 -20.30 12.69
N ALA A 343 7.97 -21.18 13.52
CA ALA A 343 8.48 -21.41 14.87
C ALA A 343 9.91 -21.99 14.88
N PHE A 344 10.19 -22.99 14.03
CA PHE A 344 11.53 -23.55 13.92
C PHE A 344 12.51 -22.60 13.23
N VAL A 345 12.03 -21.74 12.33
CA VAL A 345 12.83 -20.71 11.65
C VAL A 345 13.34 -19.70 12.69
N MET A 346 12.50 -19.30 13.64
CA MET A 346 12.92 -18.41 14.74
C MET A 346 14.02 -19.06 15.59
N MET A 347 13.91 -20.33 15.91
CA MET A 347 14.97 -21.07 16.63
C MET A 347 16.27 -21.09 15.83
N LEU A 348 16.21 -21.35 14.53
CA LEU A 348 17.40 -21.32 13.66
C LEU A 348 18.02 -19.91 13.55
N PHE A 349 17.18 -18.86 13.51
CA PHE A 349 17.65 -17.47 13.54
C PHE A 349 18.49 -17.18 14.78
N ILE A 350 17.98 -17.53 15.97
CA ILE A 350 18.70 -17.34 17.23
C ILE A 350 20.00 -18.16 17.22
N LEU A 351 19.96 -19.42 16.78
CA LEU A 351 21.14 -20.24 16.64
C LEU A 351 22.15 -19.61 15.66
N GLY A 352 21.68 -18.99 14.59
CA GLY A 352 22.50 -18.29 13.60
C GLY A 352 23.34 -17.17 14.18
N LEU A 353 22.82 -16.45 15.18
CA LEU A 353 23.60 -15.40 15.87
C LEU A 353 24.85 -15.95 16.55
N PHE A 354 24.81 -17.19 17.03
CA PHE A 354 25.92 -17.84 17.72
C PHE A 354 26.90 -18.57 16.81
N ILE A 355 26.41 -19.18 15.71
CA ILE A 355 27.25 -20.07 14.88
C ILE A 355 27.70 -19.46 13.55
N VAL A 356 26.98 -18.50 12.99
CA VAL A 356 27.37 -17.82 11.75
C VAL A 356 28.47 -16.82 12.03
N LYS A 357 29.56 -16.90 11.25
CA LYS A 357 30.73 -16.02 11.43
C LYS A 357 30.73 -14.78 10.53
N SER A 358 29.86 -14.72 9.53
CA SER A 358 29.77 -13.59 8.60
C SER A 358 29.38 -12.30 9.31
N GLY A 359 29.99 -11.17 8.94
CA GLY A 359 29.61 -9.84 9.41
C GLY A 359 28.19 -9.45 9.07
N ILE A 360 27.62 -10.03 8.00
CA ILE A 360 26.25 -9.83 7.54
C ILE A 360 25.23 -10.19 8.65
N LYS A 361 25.50 -11.16 9.50
CA LYS A 361 24.58 -11.51 10.61
C LYS A 361 24.24 -10.31 11.50
N TRP A 362 25.19 -9.41 11.72
CA TRP A 362 24.98 -8.21 12.53
C TRP A 362 24.13 -7.16 11.81
N ALA A 363 24.29 -7.06 10.49
CA ALA A 363 23.43 -6.24 9.66
C ALA A 363 21.96 -6.76 9.69
N LEU A 364 21.79 -8.07 9.56
CA LEU A 364 20.47 -8.71 9.63
C LEU A 364 19.83 -8.53 11.01
N LEU A 365 20.61 -8.73 12.08
CA LEU A 365 20.12 -8.52 13.46
C LEU A 365 19.74 -7.06 13.70
N ALA A 366 20.59 -6.11 13.30
CA ALA A 366 20.32 -4.68 13.47
C ALA A 366 19.05 -4.26 12.72
N ALA A 367 18.87 -4.74 11.49
CA ALA A 367 17.67 -4.49 10.70
C ALA A 367 16.41 -5.11 11.35
N THR A 368 16.53 -6.34 11.87
CA THR A 368 15.43 -7.01 12.61
C THR A 368 15.01 -6.17 13.82
N ILE A 369 15.97 -5.80 14.68
CA ILE A 369 15.72 -5.00 15.88
C ILE A 369 15.11 -3.65 15.50
N LEU A 370 15.67 -2.95 14.51
CA LEU A 370 15.13 -1.68 14.04
C LEU A 370 13.68 -1.81 13.59
N SER A 371 13.36 -2.84 12.80
CA SER A 371 11.99 -3.05 12.30
C SER A 371 11.00 -3.34 13.43
N ILE A 372 11.38 -4.12 14.43
CA ILE A 372 10.55 -4.39 15.60
C ILE A 372 10.28 -3.10 16.37
N LEU A 373 11.33 -2.33 16.71
CA LEU A 373 11.18 -1.09 17.48
C LEU A 373 10.33 -0.05 16.75
N LEU A 374 10.47 0.08 15.44
CA LEU A 374 9.67 1.01 14.64
C LEU A 374 8.23 0.52 14.42
N SER A 375 7.98 -0.79 14.41
CA SER A 375 6.64 -1.34 14.28
C SER A 375 5.75 -1.00 15.48
N TRP A 376 6.35 -0.80 16.66
CA TRP A 376 5.62 -0.42 17.88
C TRP A 376 4.99 0.97 17.82
N GLY A 377 5.45 1.85 16.94
CA GLY A 377 4.82 3.13 16.64
C GLY A 377 4.43 3.92 17.87
N HIS A 378 3.10 4.10 18.13
CA HIS A 378 2.62 4.83 19.31
C HIS A 378 2.95 4.13 20.63
N ASN A 379 3.20 2.83 20.62
CA ASN A 379 3.62 2.10 21.82
C ASN A 379 5.08 2.39 22.22
N PHE A 380 5.86 3.07 21.34
CA PHE A 380 7.22 3.52 21.63
C PHE A 380 7.51 4.88 21.01
N MET A 381 6.70 5.89 21.33
CA MET A 381 6.75 7.24 20.75
C MET A 381 8.13 7.92 20.85
N PRO A 382 8.94 7.83 21.94
CA PRO A 382 10.25 8.48 21.96
C PRO A 382 11.15 8.07 20.80
N PHE A 383 11.16 6.78 20.44
CA PHE A 383 11.91 6.26 19.32
C PHE A 383 11.25 6.59 17.97
N THR A 384 9.94 6.47 17.89
CA THR A 384 9.16 6.80 16.69
C THR A 384 9.30 8.27 16.33
N ASN A 385 9.22 9.19 17.30
CA ASN A 385 9.38 10.63 17.09
C ASN A 385 10.76 10.97 16.52
N PHE A 386 11.83 10.30 16.97
CA PHE A 386 13.16 10.50 16.39
C PHE A 386 13.15 10.24 14.87
N PHE A 387 12.48 9.17 14.43
CA PHE A 387 12.37 8.87 13.00
C PHE A 387 11.46 9.84 12.25
N LEU A 388 10.34 10.23 12.84
CA LEU A 388 9.40 11.19 12.25
C LEU A 388 10.03 12.58 12.05
N ASP A 389 10.89 12.99 12.97
CA ASP A 389 11.46 14.34 12.98
C ASP A 389 12.78 14.45 12.22
N TYR A 390 13.63 13.40 12.25
CA TYR A 390 15.01 13.51 11.76
C TYR A 390 15.31 12.59 10.55
N ILE A 391 14.54 11.51 10.34
CA ILE A 391 14.83 10.62 9.22
C ILE A 391 14.06 11.05 7.98
N PRO A 392 14.75 11.42 6.89
CA PRO A 392 14.10 11.93 5.68
C PRO A 392 13.01 11.00 5.16
N MET A 393 11.88 11.55 4.74
CA MET A 393 10.73 10.86 4.15
C MET A 393 9.97 9.90 5.10
N TYR A 394 10.44 9.56 6.30
CA TYR A 394 9.77 8.61 7.18
C TYR A 394 8.33 9.06 7.51
N ALA A 395 8.12 10.34 7.76
CA ALA A 395 6.80 10.94 8.02
C ALA A 395 5.84 10.99 6.80
N LYS A 396 6.28 10.53 5.63
CA LYS A 396 5.43 10.41 4.42
C LYS A 396 4.62 9.10 4.39
N PHE A 397 4.94 8.15 5.24
CA PHE A 397 4.35 6.81 5.23
C PHE A 397 3.50 6.58 6.48
N ARG A 398 2.44 5.80 6.33
CA ARG A 398 1.56 5.38 7.43
C ARG A 398 1.68 3.87 7.68
N THR A 399 0.98 3.38 8.70
CA THR A 399 0.94 1.93 9.01
C THR A 399 2.34 1.41 9.33
N VAL A 400 2.90 1.93 10.43
CA VAL A 400 4.27 1.62 10.85
C VAL A 400 4.51 0.12 11.09
N ALA A 401 3.48 -0.65 11.46
CA ALA A 401 3.56 -2.11 11.58
C ALA A 401 4.07 -2.80 10.30
N SER A 402 3.82 -2.21 9.12
CA SER A 402 4.29 -2.75 7.83
C SER A 402 5.82 -2.88 7.73
N ILE A 403 6.59 -2.21 8.58
CA ILE A 403 8.07 -2.30 8.57
C ILE A 403 8.57 -3.69 9.00
N LEU A 404 7.71 -4.52 9.61
CA LEU A 404 8.05 -5.89 9.96
C LEU A 404 8.38 -6.77 8.75
N VAL A 405 8.11 -6.33 7.53
CA VAL A 405 8.63 -6.98 6.29
C VAL A 405 10.16 -7.12 6.30
N ILE A 406 10.86 -6.25 7.04
CA ILE A 406 12.31 -6.36 7.26
C ILE A 406 12.61 -7.60 8.10
N ALA A 407 11.91 -7.81 9.21
CA ALA A 407 12.06 -9.00 10.05
C ALA A 407 11.71 -10.28 9.29
N GLU A 408 10.62 -10.24 8.50
CA GLU A 408 10.21 -11.33 7.60
C GLU A 408 11.27 -11.72 6.57
N PHE A 409 12.14 -10.80 6.20
CA PHE A 409 13.26 -11.07 5.29
C PHE A 409 14.52 -11.52 6.04
N THR A 410 14.87 -10.82 7.12
CA THR A 410 16.16 -11.00 7.80
C THR A 410 16.20 -12.25 8.64
N ILE A 411 15.09 -12.61 9.29
CA ILE A 411 15.01 -13.80 10.14
C ILE A 411 15.17 -15.08 9.32
N PRO A 412 14.42 -15.33 8.24
CA PRO A 412 14.62 -16.51 7.39
C PRO A 412 16.00 -16.56 6.75
N LEU A 413 16.55 -15.43 6.30
CA LEU A 413 17.87 -15.40 5.67
C LEU A 413 18.97 -15.83 6.66
N LEU A 414 18.98 -15.32 7.90
CA LEU A 414 19.95 -15.72 8.89
C LEU A 414 19.72 -17.17 9.37
N ALA A 415 18.47 -17.61 9.49
CA ALA A 415 18.12 -19.00 9.78
C ALA A 415 18.69 -19.96 8.73
N MET A 416 18.56 -19.60 7.45
CA MET A 416 19.13 -20.39 6.35
C MET A 416 20.66 -20.35 6.36
N MET A 417 21.30 -19.23 6.71
CA MET A 417 22.76 -19.17 6.90
C MET A 417 23.22 -20.09 8.03
N ALA A 418 22.44 -20.21 9.12
CA ALA A 418 22.72 -21.14 10.21
C ALA A 418 22.63 -22.61 9.72
N LEU A 419 21.57 -22.94 9.00
CA LEU A 419 21.38 -24.30 8.46
C LEU A 419 22.46 -24.65 7.43
N LYS A 420 22.83 -23.71 6.55
CA LYS A 420 23.98 -23.88 5.64
C LYS A 420 25.27 -24.17 6.42
N LYS A 421 25.54 -23.41 7.48
CA LYS A 421 26.73 -23.62 8.32
C LYS A 421 26.73 -24.99 8.98
N ILE A 422 25.58 -25.48 9.47
CA ILE A 422 25.43 -26.82 10.07
C ILE A 422 25.70 -27.91 9.04
N ILE A 423 25.21 -27.75 7.81
CA ILE A 423 25.36 -28.77 6.75
C ILE A 423 26.77 -28.77 6.18
N ASP A 424 27.37 -27.58 5.94
CA ASP A 424 28.73 -27.46 5.41
C ASP A 424 29.80 -27.86 6.45
N GLU A 425 29.52 -27.67 7.73
CA GLU A 425 30.42 -28.00 8.85
C GLU A 425 29.70 -28.73 10.00
N PRO A 426 29.32 -30.02 9.84
CA PRO A 426 28.52 -30.75 10.85
C PRO A 426 29.13 -30.77 12.25
N GLU A 427 30.48 -30.72 12.35
CA GLU A 427 31.19 -30.66 13.63
C GLU A 427 30.85 -29.40 14.47
N ILE A 428 30.24 -28.37 13.86
CA ILE A 428 29.77 -27.16 14.56
C ILE A 428 28.74 -27.50 15.65
N LEU A 429 27.90 -28.53 15.42
CA LEU A 429 26.91 -28.99 16.38
C LEU A 429 27.56 -29.63 17.61
N ASN A 430 28.73 -30.27 17.48
CA ASN A 430 29.51 -30.78 18.61
C ASN A 430 30.13 -29.63 19.40
N LYS A 431 30.86 -28.74 18.68
CA LYS A 431 31.59 -27.63 19.27
C LYS A 431 30.72 -26.56 19.93
N LYS A 432 29.47 -26.40 19.43
CA LYS A 432 28.54 -25.34 19.79
C LYS A 432 27.20 -25.86 20.33
N LEU A 433 27.14 -27.10 20.80
CA LEU A 433 25.90 -27.76 21.25
C LEU A 433 25.12 -26.94 22.29
N LYS A 434 25.82 -26.28 23.21
CA LYS A 434 25.19 -25.41 24.20
C LYS A 434 24.28 -24.34 23.58
N PHE A 435 24.64 -23.81 22.41
CA PHE A 435 23.83 -22.78 21.73
C PHE A 435 22.59 -23.35 21.05
N VAL A 436 22.57 -24.64 20.69
CA VAL A 436 21.35 -25.34 20.29
C VAL A 436 20.35 -25.36 21.44
N TYR A 437 20.82 -25.75 22.65
CA TYR A 437 19.97 -25.76 23.84
C TYR A 437 19.54 -24.36 24.28
N ILE A 438 20.42 -23.34 24.17
CA ILE A 438 20.07 -21.95 24.46
C ILE A 438 18.98 -21.47 23.47
N SER A 439 19.16 -21.73 22.18
CA SER A 439 18.17 -21.33 21.15
C SER A 439 16.83 -22.04 21.33
N PHE A 440 16.86 -23.33 21.71
CA PHE A 440 15.69 -24.09 22.08
C PHE A 440 14.97 -23.47 23.30
N GLY A 441 15.72 -23.14 24.37
CA GLY A 441 15.18 -22.51 25.56
C GLY A 441 14.57 -21.12 25.28
N LEU A 442 15.23 -20.33 24.42
CA LEU A 442 14.76 -18.99 24.02
C LEU A 442 13.58 -19.02 23.01
N THR A 443 13.13 -20.17 22.58
CA THR A 443 11.97 -20.33 21.68
C THR A 443 10.94 -21.30 22.26
N ALA A 444 11.20 -22.59 22.26
CA ALA A 444 10.32 -23.60 22.85
C ALA A 444 10.08 -23.35 24.34
N GLY A 445 11.12 -22.91 25.09
CA GLY A 445 10.98 -22.54 26.50
C GLY A 445 10.00 -21.38 26.71
N PHE A 446 10.02 -20.36 25.87
CA PHE A 446 9.04 -19.27 25.92
C PHE A 446 7.62 -19.78 25.60
N CYS A 447 7.46 -20.67 24.61
CA CYS A 447 6.13 -21.26 24.35
C CYS A 447 5.56 -21.97 25.61
N LEU A 448 6.39 -22.67 26.37
CA LEU A 448 5.95 -23.30 27.64
C LEU A 448 5.68 -22.25 28.75
N LEU A 449 6.50 -21.20 28.83
CA LEU A 449 6.26 -20.09 29.77
C LEU A 449 4.94 -19.38 29.49
N PHE A 450 4.59 -19.19 28.24
CA PHE A 450 3.31 -18.61 27.84
C PHE A 450 2.12 -19.46 28.29
N LEU A 451 2.23 -20.79 28.22
CA LEU A 451 1.19 -21.70 28.69
C LEU A 451 1.02 -21.70 30.22
N VAL A 452 2.12 -21.53 30.96
CA VAL A 452 2.08 -21.61 32.42
C VAL A 452 1.83 -20.26 33.09
N MET A 453 2.36 -19.18 32.47
CA MET A 453 2.35 -17.83 33.03
C MET A 453 2.06 -16.76 31.97
N PRO A 454 0.94 -16.85 31.23
CA PRO A 454 0.65 -15.90 30.14
C PRO A 454 0.62 -14.44 30.61
N GLY A 455 0.12 -14.18 31.82
CA GLY A 455 0.02 -12.84 32.40
C GLY A 455 1.33 -12.12 32.68
N LEU A 456 2.51 -12.79 32.53
CA LEU A 456 3.81 -12.11 32.56
C LEU A 456 4.13 -11.39 31.25
N PHE A 457 3.51 -11.80 30.14
CA PHE A 457 3.84 -11.36 28.79
C PHE A 457 2.68 -10.67 28.09
N PHE A 458 1.46 -11.00 28.44
CA PHE A 458 0.23 -10.51 27.84
C PHE A 458 -0.67 -9.89 28.90
N SER A 459 -1.12 -8.66 28.67
CA SER A 459 -1.93 -7.91 29.65
C SER A 459 -3.34 -8.48 29.79
N ASP A 460 -4.00 -8.82 28.69
CA ASP A 460 -5.33 -9.43 28.63
C ASP A 460 -5.54 -10.07 27.24
N PHE A 461 -6.59 -10.91 27.14
CA PHE A 461 -7.13 -11.47 25.90
C PHE A 461 -8.28 -10.62 25.32
N ILE A 462 -8.46 -9.39 25.83
CA ILE A 462 -9.42 -8.40 25.35
C ILE A 462 -8.67 -7.08 25.18
N SER A 463 -8.82 -6.42 24.04
CA SER A 463 -8.16 -5.15 23.79
C SER A 463 -8.81 -3.98 24.53
N ALA A 464 -8.03 -2.92 24.77
CA ALA A 464 -8.57 -1.70 25.38
C ALA A 464 -9.67 -1.05 24.51
N GLN A 465 -9.57 -1.15 23.19
CA GLN A 465 -10.57 -0.65 22.27
C GLN A 465 -11.90 -1.42 22.39
N GLU A 466 -11.84 -2.76 22.49
CA GLU A 466 -13.03 -3.58 22.71
C GLU A 466 -13.68 -3.28 24.07
N MET A 467 -12.88 -3.10 25.12
CA MET A 467 -13.41 -2.72 26.42
C MET A 467 -14.15 -1.38 26.39
N GLN A 468 -13.71 -0.41 25.58
CA GLN A 468 -14.45 0.83 25.38
C GLN A 468 -15.76 0.60 24.61
N ALA A 469 -15.74 -0.22 23.56
CA ALA A 469 -16.95 -0.56 22.80
C ALA A 469 -17.98 -1.30 23.67
N PHE A 470 -17.51 -2.17 24.56
CA PHE A 470 -18.37 -2.94 25.46
C PHE A 470 -19.03 -2.11 26.58
N GLN A 471 -18.60 -0.86 26.81
CA GLN A 471 -19.24 0.02 27.80
C GLN A 471 -20.72 0.29 27.52
N GLN A 472 -21.16 0.10 26.29
CA GLN A 472 -22.57 0.26 25.89
C GLN A 472 -23.44 -0.98 26.17
N ILE A 473 -22.82 -2.10 26.57
CA ILE A 473 -23.49 -3.36 26.88
C ILE A 473 -23.86 -3.39 28.37
N PRO A 474 -25.06 -3.88 28.76
CA PRO A 474 -25.45 -3.99 30.16
C PRO A 474 -24.43 -4.79 30.98
N GLN A 475 -24.11 -4.30 32.18
CA GLN A 475 -23.05 -4.87 33.05
C GLN A 475 -23.32 -6.32 33.45
N GLU A 476 -24.59 -6.70 33.66
CA GLU A 476 -24.97 -8.06 33.99
C GLU A 476 -24.61 -9.04 32.85
N TYR A 477 -24.83 -8.64 31.61
CA TYR A 477 -24.49 -9.43 30.43
C TYR A 477 -22.96 -9.52 30.23
N LEU A 478 -22.25 -8.40 30.40
CA LEU A 478 -20.80 -8.34 30.33
C LEU A 478 -20.12 -9.25 31.36
N SER A 479 -20.61 -9.27 32.57
CA SER A 479 -19.99 -10.07 33.64
C SER A 479 -19.94 -11.58 33.37
N GLN A 480 -20.85 -12.08 32.52
CA GLN A 480 -20.90 -13.47 32.07
C GLN A 480 -20.16 -13.69 30.74
N MET A 481 -20.28 -12.75 29.81
CA MET A 481 -19.69 -12.82 28.46
C MET A 481 -18.15 -12.70 28.50
N LEU A 482 -17.59 -11.74 29.24
CA LEU A 482 -16.15 -11.47 29.21
C LEU A 482 -15.28 -12.65 29.68
N PRO A 483 -15.62 -13.38 30.77
CA PRO A 483 -14.85 -14.57 31.14
C PRO A 483 -14.89 -15.64 30.05
N ASN A 484 -16.02 -15.84 29.39
CA ASN A 484 -16.13 -16.81 28.30
C ASN A 484 -15.34 -16.37 27.05
N LEU A 485 -15.40 -15.10 26.69
CA LEU A 485 -14.59 -14.55 25.56
C LEU A 485 -13.09 -14.73 25.83
N ARG A 486 -12.64 -14.47 27.07
CA ARG A 486 -11.23 -14.74 27.47
C ARG A 486 -10.88 -16.21 27.31
N ALA A 487 -11.70 -17.11 27.84
CA ALA A 487 -11.47 -18.55 27.72
C ALA A 487 -11.43 -19.04 26.26
N MET A 488 -12.25 -18.45 25.37
CA MET A 488 -12.22 -18.78 23.95
C MET A 488 -10.88 -18.35 23.31
N ARG A 489 -10.42 -17.14 23.57
CA ARG A 489 -9.17 -16.57 23.02
C ARG A 489 -7.92 -17.21 23.63
N GLU A 490 -7.94 -17.50 24.93
CA GLU A 490 -6.90 -18.26 25.61
C GLU A 490 -6.74 -19.65 24.98
N ALA A 491 -7.84 -20.33 24.66
CA ALA A 491 -7.78 -21.63 23.98
C ALA A 491 -7.12 -21.56 22.60
N MET A 492 -7.35 -20.47 21.85
CA MET A 492 -6.65 -20.23 20.58
C MET A 492 -5.16 -20.02 20.76
N PHE A 493 -4.80 -19.24 21.76
CA PHE A 493 -3.41 -18.93 22.13
C PHE A 493 -2.67 -20.20 22.57
N ASP A 494 -3.23 -20.97 23.49
CA ASP A 494 -2.66 -22.21 24.02
C ASP A 494 -2.41 -23.24 22.92
N ALA A 495 -3.37 -23.40 22.01
CA ALA A 495 -3.23 -24.30 20.88
C ALA A 495 -2.01 -23.97 20.00
N ASP A 496 -1.76 -22.69 19.76
CA ASP A 496 -0.62 -22.23 18.95
C ASP A 496 0.70 -22.23 19.75
N CYS A 497 0.67 -22.04 21.06
CA CYS A 497 1.84 -22.25 21.93
C CYS A 497 2.31 -23.71 21.88
N TRP A 498 1.40 -24.67 22.03
CA TRP A 498 1.70 -26.10 21.89
C TRP A 498 2.19 -26.45 20.48
N ARG A 499 1.55 -25.92 19.45
CA ARG A 499 1.94 -26.12 18.07
C ARG A 499 3.37 -25.64 17.83
N SER A 500 3.71 -24.41 18.21
CA SER A 500 5.05 -23.84 18.05
C SER A 500 6.09 -24.62 18.85
N PHE A 501 5.78 -25.02 20.08
CA PHE A 501 6.64 -25.90 20.89
C PHE A 501 6.96 -27.21 20.18
N ILE A 502 5.94 -27.92 19.69
CA ILE A 502 6.09 -29.23 19.02
C ILE A 502 6.95 -29.08 17.75
N ILE A 503 6.69 -28.05 16.93
CA ILE A 503 7.45 -27.79 15.70
C ILE A 503 8.94 -27.54 16.02
N ILE A 504 9.24 -26.72 17.03
CA ILE A 504 10.61 -26.46 17.47
C ILE A 504 11.27 -27.74 18.01
N ALA A 505 10.54 -28.51 18.82
CA ALA A 505 11.06 -29.75 19.39
C ALA A 505 11.40 -30.79 18.32
N ILE A 506 10.53 -30.99 17.32
CA ILE A 506 10.78 -31.90 16.19
C ILE A 506 11.99 -31.42 15.39
N GLY A 507 12.04 -30.13 15.01
CA GLY A 507 13.17 -29.58 14.26
C GLY A 507 14.50 -29.70 15.02
N THR A 508 14.49 -29.44 16.32
CA THR A 508 15.67 -29.61 17.19
C THR A 508 16.09 -31.08 17.28
N LEU A 509 15.13 -32.00 17.45
CA LEU A 509 15.40 -33.42 17.43
C LEU A 509 16.07 -33.88 16.13
N MET A 510 15.61 -33.36 14.98
CA MET A 510 16.23 -33.65 13.68
C MET A 510 17.68 -33.16 13.61
N LEU A 511 18.01 -31.98 14.15
CA LEU A 511 19.37 -31.49 14.23
C LEU A 511 20.24 -32.36 15.15
N LEU A 512 19.70 -32.84 16.27
CA LEU A 512 20.40 -33.75 17.20
C LEU A 512 20.62 -35.14 16.56
N LEU A 513 19.65 -35.67 15.83
CA LEU A 513 19.82 -36.93 15.08
C LEU A 513 20.86 -36.81 13.97
N PHE A 514 20.90 -35.66 13.28
CA PHE A 514 21.95 -35.34 12.29
C PHE A 514 23.31 -35.27 12.96
N LYS A 515 23.43 -34.59 14.09
CA LYS A 515 24.64 -34.55 14.90
C LYS A 515 25.10 -35.94 15.30
N ALA A 516 24.17 -36.80 15.71
CA ALA A 516 24.47 -38.21 16.09
C ALA A 516 24.76 -39.12 14.90
N LYS A 517 24.80 -38.59 13.67
CA LYS A 517 24.96 -39.33 12.39
C LYS A 517 23.89 -40.39 12.13
N LYS A 518 22.74 -40.30 12.82
CA LYS A 518 21.56 -41.16 12.60
C LYS A 518 20.64 -40.68 11.49
N LEU A 519 20.75 -39.41 11.11
CA LEU A 519 19.99 -38.80 10.02
C LEU A 519 20.97 -38.29 8.95
N LYS A 520 20.77 -38.65 7.68
CA LYS A 520 21.58 -38.14 6.56
C LYS A 520 21.14 -36.75 6.16
N GLU A 521 22.04 -35.95 5.57
CA GLU A 521 21.77 -34.58 5.08
C GLU A 521 20.47 -34.49 4.24
N THR A 522 20.29 -35.39 3.27
CA THR A 522 19.12 -35.37 2.39
C THR A 522 17.80 -35.49 3.18
N TRP A 523 17.78 -36.39 4.18
CA TRP A 523 16.60 -36.60 5.02
C TRP A 523 16.39 -35.45 6.03
N LEU A 524 17.47 -34.82 6.48
CA LEU A 524 17.38 -33.61 7.30
C LEU A 524 16.71 -32.49 6.50
N VAL A 525 17.22 -32.19 5.30
CA VAL A 525 16.67 -31.14 4.43
C VAL A 525 15.21 -31.43 4.06
N ALA A 526 14.91 -32.66 3.62
CA ALA A 526 13.55 -33.07 3.27
C ALA A 526 12.60 -32.98 4.48
N GLY A 527 13.04 -33.40 5.65
CA GLY A 527 12.24 -33.31 6.86
C GLY A 527 11.98 -31.86 7.30
N ILE A 528 12.95 -30.97 7.17
CA ILE A 528 12.75 -29.55 7.48
C ILE A 528 11.80 -28.91 6.43
N ILE A 529 11.88 -29.28 5.15
CA ILE A 529 10.90 -28.82 4.13
C ILE A 529 9.49 -29.21 4.54
N ILE A 530 9.28 -30.46 4.94
CA ILE A 530 7.97 -30.93 5.38
C ILE A 530 7.53 -30.22 6.66
N LEU A 531 8.41 -30.12 7.66
CA LEU A 531 8.11 -29.51 8.95
C LEU A 531 7.70 -28.04 8.81
N CYS A 532 8.53 -27.24 8.13
CA CYS A 532 8.23 -25.82 7.91
C CYS A 532 7.09 -25.62 6.91
N GLY A 533 6.97 -26.50 5.90
CA GLY A 533 5.87 -26.49 4.94
C GLY A 533 4.52 -26.71 5.64
N VAL A 534 4.39 -27.75 6.44
CA VAL A 534 3.15 -28.04 7.20
C VAL A 534 2.85 -26.92 8.19
N ASP A 535 3.89 -26.43 8.90
CA ASP A 535 3.76 -25.34 9.83
C ASP A 535 3.16 -24.10 9.18
N MET A 536 3.84 -23.56 8.18
CA MET A 536 3.51 -22.25 7.59
C MET A 536 2.31 -22.32 6.66
N TRP A 537 2.14 -23.44 5.91
CA TRP A 537 0.95 -23.67 5.10
C TRP A 537 -0.32 -23.70 5.95
N GLY A 538 -0.29 -24.43 7.07
CA GLY A 538 -1.43 -24.52 7.97
C GLY A 538 -1.81 -23.18 8.60
N VAL A 539 -0.81 -22.31 8.90
CA VAL A 539 -1.08 -20.94 9.38
C VAL A 539 -1.67 -20.10 8.26
N ASN A 540 -1.09 -20.12 7.06
CA ASN A 540 -1.52 -19.27 5.95
C ASN A 540 -2.94 -19.57 5.46
N LYS A 541 -3.34 -20.85 5.46
CA LYS A 541 -4.71 -21.25 5.07
C LYS A 541 -5.79 -20.76 6.04
N ARG A 542 -5.43 -20.31 7.25
CA ARG A 542 -6.36 -19.61 8.15
C ARG A 542 -6.74 -18.22 7.65
N TYR A 543 -5.85 -17.56 6.89
CA TYR A 543 -5.95 -16.14 6.52
C TYR A 543 -6.17 -15.90 5.03
N LEU A 544 -5.72 -16.83 4.19
CA LEU A 544 -6.01 -16.84 2.75
C LEU A 544 -6.61 -18.20 2.39
N HIS A 545 -7.91 -18.31 2.53
CA HIS A 545 -8.70 -19.54 2.36
C HIS A 545 -9.60 -19.48 1.13
N ASP A 546 -10.14 -20.62 0.73
CA ASP A 546 -10.80 -20.79 -0.56
C ASP A 546 -12.12 -20.02 -0.67
N ASP A 547 -12.80 -19.70 0.46
CA ASP A 547 -14.05 -18.91 0.49
C ASP A 547 -13.85 -17.44 0.08
N MET A 548 -12.59 -16.97 0.06
CA MET A 548 -12.28 -15.60 -0.37
C MET A 548 -12.31 -15.42 -1.90
N PHE A 549 -12.36 -16.55 -2.64
CA PHE A 549 -12.33 -16.52 -4.09
C PHE A 549 -13.74 -16.54 -4.67
N VAL A 550 -13.99 -15.66 -5.62
CA VAL A 550 -15.28 -15.47 -6.28
C VAL A 550 -15.20 -15.82 -7.75
N GLU A 551 -16.37 -15.97 -8.40
CA GLU A 551 -16.46 -16.22 -9.83
C GLU A 551 -15.79 -15.09 -10.64
N ALA A 552 -15.11 -15.43 -11.72
CA ALA A 552 -14.41 -14.45 -12.56
C ALA A 552 -15.35 -13.42 -13.20
N SER A 553 -16.64 -13.78 -13.42
CA SER A 553 -17.69 -12.89 -13.93
C SER A 553 -17.91 -11.62 -13.10
N VAL A 554 -17.53 -11.62 -11.81
CA VAL A 554 -17.56 -10.42 -10.96
C VAL A 554 -16.68 -9.29 -11.53
N LYS A 555 -15.67 -9.62 -12.33
CA LYS A 555 -14.85 -8.62 -13.03
C LYS A 555 -15.61 -7.89 -14.13
N ASP A 556 -16.60 -8.51 -14.74
CA ASP A 556 -17.32 -7.97 -15.89
C ASP A 556 -18.39 -6.95 -15.44
N THR A 557 -18.94 -7.16 -14.23
CA THR A 557 -19.86 -6.23 -13.58
C THR A 557 -19.34 -5.86 -12.20
N PRO A 558 -18.23 -5.10 -12.12
CA PRO A 558 -17.54 -4.86 -10.86
C PRO A 558 -18.36 -4.07 -9.85
N ILE A 559 -19.30 -3.24 -10.37
CA ILE A 559 -20.19 -2.39 -9.58
C ILE A 559 -21.58 -2.47 -10.19
N THR A 560 -22.56 -2.90 -9.39
CA THR A 560 -23.95 -3.00 -9.85
C THR A 560 -24.58 -1.62 -9.88
N MET A 561 -25.15 -1.24 -11.01
CA MET A 561 -25.85 0.02 -11.18
C MET A 561 -27.16 0.00 -10.40
N THR A 562 -27.35 0.98 -9.52
CA THR A 562 -28.59 1.15 -8.75
C THR A 562 -29.68 1.85 -9.57
N GLU A 563 -30.93 1.81 -9.07
CA GLU A 563 -32.03 2.58 -9.70
C GLU A 563 -31.76 4.10 -9.63
N SER A 564 -31.11 4.58 -8.57
CA SER A 564 -30.71 5.98 -8.46
C SER A 564 -29.69 6.36 -9.55
N ASP A 565 -28.70 5.51 -9.82
CA ASP A 565 -27.72 5.74 -10.89
C ASP A 565 -28.41 5.81 -12.26
N LYS A 566 -29.33 4.89 -12.54
CA LYS A 566 -30.09 4.88 -13.80
C LYS A 566 -30.92 6.15 -14.02
N GLN A 567 -31.50 6.67 -12.96
CA GLN A 567 -32.28 7.92 -13.02
C GLN A 567 -31.37 9.12 -13.27
N ILE A 568 -30.24 9.23 -12.55
CA ILE A 568 -29.27 10.32 -12.72
C ILE A 568 -28.68 10.31 -14.13
N LEU A 569 -28.34 9.13 -14.67
CA LEU A 569 -27.76 8.98 -16.01
C LEU A 569 -28.72 9.30 -17.18
N GLN A 570 -30.00 9.55 -16.90
CA GLN A 570 -30.93 10.12 -17.89
C GLN A 570 -30.59 11.59 -18.18
N ASP A 571 -29.98 12.31 -17.23
CA ASP A 571 -29.48 13.65 -17.44
C ASP A 571 -28.23 13.58 -18.35
N LYS A 572 -28.33 14.17 -19.54
CA LYS A 572 -27.22 14.22 -20.52
C LYS A 572 -26.37 15.47 -20.38
N GLY A 573 -26.52 16.24 -19.30
CA GLY A 573 -25.63 17.35 -18.97
C GLY A 573 -24.18 16.87 -18.82
N LEU A 574 -23.25 17.70 -19.24
CA LEU A 574 -21.82 17.32 -19.29
C LEU A 574 -21.12 17.46 -17.95
N ASP A 575 -21.60 18.29 -17.05
CA ASP A 575 -20.80 18.98 -16.04
C ASP A 575 -21.34 18.90 -14.61
N TYR A 576 -22.20 17.95 -14.26
CA TYR A 576 -22.70 17.83 -12.91
C TYR A 576 -21.92 16.83 -12.05
N ARG A 577 -22.00 16.99 -10.74
CA ARG A 577 -21.44 16.05 -9.74
C ARG A 577 -22.53 15.46 -8.86
N VAL A 578 -22.21 14.27 -8.34
CA VAL A 578 -23.09 13.47 -7.48
C VAL A 578 -22.47 13.33 -6.10
N LEU A 579 -23.28 13.56 -5.07
CA LEU A 579 -22.98 13.27 -3.67
C LEU A 579 -23.78 12.05 -3.23
N ASN A 580 -23.11 10.98 -2.81
CA ASN A 580 -23.77 9.79 -2.31
C ASN A 580 -23.76 9.77 -0.77
N LEU A 581 -24.90 10.00 -0.15
CA LEU A 581 -25.12 9.94 1.30
C LEU A 581 -25.62 8.57 1.78
N ALA A 582 -25.95 7.67 0.84
CA ALA A 582 -26.37 6.31 1.15
C ALA A 582 -25.20 5.36 1.39
N SER A 583 -23.96 5.80 1.09
CA SER A 583 -22.72 5.07 1.30
C SER A 583 -21.81 5.83 2.25
N ASN A 584 -20.64 5.23 2.59
CA ASN A 584 -19.57 5.96 3.25
C ASN A 584 -18.84 6.82 2.20
N THR A 585 -19.37 8.02 1.94
CA THR A 585 -19.00 8.94 0.84
C THR A 585 -17.49 9.06 0.59
N PHE A 586 -16.66 9.05 1.64
CA PHE A 586 -15.20 9.24 1.54
C PHE A 586 -14.40 7.95 1.72
N ASN A 587 -15.06 6.80 1.68
CA ASN A 587 -14.43 5.48 1.81
C ASN A 587 -14.95 4.47 0.77
N GLU A 588 -15.44 4.94 -0.38
CA GLU A 588 -15.92 4.11 -1.48
C GLU A 588 -15.60 4.77 -2.84
N ASN A 589 -15.59 3.99 -3.93
CA ASN A 589 -15.45 4.45 -5.31
C ASN A 589 -16.51 3.85 -6.24
N GLU A 590 -17.60 3.34 -5.70
CA GLU A 590 -18.72 2.82 -6.50
C GLU A 590 -19.45 3.95 -7.22
N THR A 591 -19.64 5.06 -6.51
CA THR A 591 -20.20 6.28 -7.11
C THR A 591 -19.29 6.83 -8.21
N SER A 592 -17.97 6.77 -8.01
CA SER A 592 -16.98 7.22 -8.99
C SER A 592 -16.97 6.42 -10.30
N TYR A 593 -17.52 5.21 -10.29
CA TYR A 593 -17.59 4.36 -11.48
C TYR A 593 -18.61 4.89 -12.50
N TYR A 594 -19.73 5.41 -12.03
CA TYR A 594 -20.83 5.90 -12.89
C TYR A 594 -20.91 7.41 -12.98
N HIS A 595 -20.38 8.14 -11.99
CA HIS A 595 -20.59 9.57 -11.84
C HIS A 595 -19.29 10.32 -11.50
N LYS A 596 -19.29 11.62 -11.76
CA LYS A 596 -18.31 12.54 -11.19
C LYS A 596 -18.68 12.75 -9.72
N SER A 597 -17.93 12.14 -8.80
CA SER A 597 -18.27 12.11 -7.37
C SER A 597 -17.63 13.25 -6.59
N ILE A 598 -18.39 13.78 -5.64
CA ILE A 598 -17.85 14.63 -4.54
C ILE A 598 -16.98 13.78 -3.60
N GLY A 599 -17.35 12.54 -3.39
CA GLY A 599 -16.67 11.57 -2.55
C GLY A 599 -15.57 10.78 -3.26
N GLY A 600 -15.18 9.69 -2.63
CA GLY A 600 -14.19 8.76 -3.15
C GLY A 600 -13.30 8.18 -2.05
N TYR A 601 -12.52 7.16 -2.40
CA TYR A 601 -11.54 6.53 -1.51
C TYR A 601 -10.15 6.53 -2.15
N HIS A 602 -9.24 7.31 -1.58
CA HIS A 602 -7.82 7.27 -1.93
C HIS A 602 -6.94 7.80 -0.78
N PRO A 603 -5.87 7.08 -0.37
CA PRO A 603 -5.03 7.48 0.77
C PRO A 603 -4.12 8.69 0.49
N ALA A 604 -4.00 9.09 -0.76
CA ALA A 604 -3.21 10.25 -1.20
C ALA A 604 -4.07 11.27 -1.97
N LYS A 605 -5.31 11.51 -1.54
CA LYS A 605 -6.13 12.60 -2.07
C LYS A 605 -5.49 13.96 -1.85
N LEU A 606 -5.92 15.00 -2.57
CA LEU A 606 -5.41 16.36 -2.40
C LEU A 606 -5.67 16.86 -0.97
N ARG A 607 -4.65 17.46 -0.35
CA ARG A 607 -4.72 17.89 1.05
C ARG A 607 -5.76 18.98 1.25
N ARG A 608 -5.79 19.99 0.39
CA ARG A 608 -6.78 21.06 0.49
C ARG A 608 -8.20 20.55 0.33
N TYR A 609 -8.42 19.50 -0.45
CA TYR A 609 -9.73 18.87 -0.55
C TYR A 609 -10.10 18.11 0.75
N GLN A 610 -9.17 17.42 1.39
CA GLN A 610 -9.42 16.82 2.70
C GLN A 610 -9.73 17.88 3.77
N GLU A 611 -8.99 18.97 3.76
CA GLU A 611 -9.24 20.09 4.68
C GLU A 611 -10.63 20.70 4.41
N LEU A 612 -11.03 20.85 3.15
CA LEU A 612 -12.39 21.26 2.79
C LEU A 612 -13.46 20.26 3.27
N ILE A 613 -13.17 18.95 3.19
CA ILE A 613 -14.05 17.92 3.76
C ILE A 613 -14.22 18.15 5.27
N ASP A 614 -13.14 18.31 6.00
CA ASP A 614 -13.14 18.38 7.45
C ASP A 614 -13.86 19.65 7.96
N TYR A 615 -13.62 20.78 7.31
CA TYR A 615 -14.10 22.09 7.75
C TYR A 615 -15.49 22.45 7.22
N HIS A 616 -15.86 22.01 6.04
CA HIS A 616 -17.12 22.41 5.36
C HIS A 616 -17.94 21.26 4.83
N ILE A 617 -17.43 20.37 3.98
CA ILE A 617 -18.26 19.39 3.29
C ILE A 617 -18.93 18.45 4.28
N ALA A 618 -18.22 17.86 5.24
CA ALA A 618 -18.81 16.93 6.21
C ALA A 618 -19.83 17.61 7.17
N PRO A 619 -19.60 18.84 7.67
CA PRO A 619 -20.65 19.61 8.32
C PRO A 619 -21.88 19.88 7.45
N GLU A 620 -21.69 20.31 6.19
CA GLU A 620 -22.80 20.57 5.28
C GLU A 620 -23.57 19.31 4.91
N MET A 621 -22.90 18.15 4.76
CA MET A 621 -23.59 16.85 4.54
C MET A 621 -24.53 16.52 5.71
N ARG A 622 -24.08 16.72 6.95
CA ARG A 622 -24.93 16.49 8.14
C ARG A 622 -26.11 17.45 8.18
N ALA A 623 -25.86 18.72 7.93
CA ALA A 623 -26.90 19.75 7.88
C ALA A 623 -27.92 19.47 6.75
N MET A 624 -27.44 19.08 5.57
CA MET A 624 -28.27 18.70 4.44
C MET A 624 -29.18 17.51 4.77
N MET A 625 -28.64 16.44 5.36
CA MET A 625 -29.46 15.29 5.77
C MET A 625 -30.55 15.67 6.76
N GLY A 626 -30.22 16.50 7.76
CA GLY A 626 -31.18 17.02 8.74
C GLY A 626 -32.27 17.84 8.08
N ALA A 627 -31.91 18.85 7.28
CA ALA A 627 -32.84 19.75 6.62
C ALA A 627 -33.76 19.02 5.63
N ILE A 628 -33.24 18.06 4.86
CA ILE A 628 -34.07 17.26 3.94
C ILE A 628 -35.06 16.37 4.71
N ALA A 629 -34.59 15.75 5.82
CA ALA A 629 -35.45 14.92 6.66
C ALA A 629 -36.56 15.73 7.31
N GLU A 630 -36.28 16.92 7.85
CA GLU A 630 -37.26 17.84 8.44
C GLU A 630 -38.27 18.33 7.41
N ALA A 631 -37.83 18.56 6.16
CA ALA A 631 -38.71 18.97 5.06
C ALA A 631 -39.52 17.82 4.47
N GLY A 632 -39.36 16.58 4.96
CA GLY A 632 -40.01 15.38 4.42
C GLY A 632 -39.62 15.06 2.98
N GLY A 633 -38.39 15.43 2.57
CA GLY A 633 -37.86 15.27 1.21
C GLY A 633 -38.26 16.40 0.23
N ASP A 634 -38.99 17.41 0.66
CA ASP A 634 -39.41 18.53 -0.17
C ASP A 634 -38.34 19.63 -0.22
N MET A 635 -37.53 19.61 -1.27
CA MET A 635 -36.42 20.56 -1.47
C MET A 635 -36.90 22.03 -1.62
N THR A 636 -38.17 22.29 -1.91
CA THR A 636 -38.71 23.64 -2.03
C THR A 636 -38.81 24.35 -0.67
N LYS A 637 -38.84 23.59 0.40
CA LYS A 637 -38.89 24.08 1.79
C LYS A 637 -37.53 24.32 2.43
N VAL A 638 -36.47 24.00 1.73
CA VAL A 638 -35.10 24.07 2.26
C VAL A 638 -34.34 25.21 1.57
N ASN A 639 -33.60 26.02 2.33
CA ASN A 639 -32.73 27.04 1.75
C ASN A 639 -31.30 26.51 1.58
N GLY A 640 -31.03 25.82 0.47
CA GLY A 640 -29.76 25.20 0.18
C GLY A 640 -28.63 26.20 -0.08
N ASP A 641 -28.90 27.43 -0.47
CA ASP A 641 -27.87 28.47 -0.64
C ASP A 641 -27.17 28.83 0.67
N SER A 642 -27.89 28.76 1.79
CA SER A 642 -27.34 29.09 3.12
C SER A 642 -26.84 27.87 3.90
N ILE A 643 -27.37 26.67 3.63
CA ILE A 643 -27.08 25.46 4.42
C ILE A 643 -25.87 24.70 3.89
N TRP A 644 -25.69 24.63 2.54
CA TRP A 644 -24.60 23.89 1.90
C TRP A 644 -23.95 24.64 0.73
N PRO A 645 -23.46 25.87 0.96
CA PRO A 645 -22.87 26.71 -0.09
C PRO A 645 -21.61 26.11 -0.71
N VAL A 646 -20.83 25.36 0.05
CA VAL A 646 -19.60 24.69 -0.46
C VAL A 646 -19.95 23.51 -1.37
N LEU A 647 -20.96 22.72 -1.05
CA LEU A 647 -21.45 21.70 -1.96
C LEU A 647 -22.04 22.30 -3.24
N ASN A 648 -22.69 23.48 -3.16
CA ASN A 648 -23.22 24.19 -4.33
C ASN A 648 -22.08 24.69 -5.24
N MET A 649 -21.01 25.26 -4.71
CA MET A 649 -19.86 25.71 -5.51
C MET A 649 -19.09 24.54 -6.16
N LEU A 650 -19.19 23.34 -5.58
CA LEU A 650 -18.63 22.12 -6.18
C LEU A 650 -19.56 21.52 -7.25
N ASN A 651 -20.61 22.20 -7.64
CA ASN A 651 -21.62 21.79 -8.63
C ASN A 651 -22.28 20.44 -8.30
N THR A 652 -22.61 20.21 -7.02
CA THR A 652 -23.36 19.05 -6.56
C THR A 652 -24.79 19.17 -7.02
N LYS A 653 -25.13 18.58 -8.17
CA LYS A 653 -26.46 18.64 -8.76
C LYS A 653 -27.40 17.53 -8.27
N TYR A 654 -26.83 16.36 -7.98
CA TYR A 654 -27.61 15.22 -7.49
C TYR A 654 -27.07 14.72 -6.16
N VAL A 655 -27.99 14.35 -5.28
CA VAL A 655 -27.70 13.75 -3.97
C VAL A 655 -28.43 12.40 -3.88
N ILE A 656 -27.70 11.32 -3.68
CA ILE A 656 -28.28 9.99 -3.46
C ILE A 656 -28.52 9.83 -1.96
N MET A 657 -29.80 9.74 -1.60
CA MET A 657 -30.25 9.60 -0.22
C MET A 657 -30.59 8.16 0.12
N PRO A 658 -30.29 7.68 1.33
CA PRO A 658 -30.72 6.37 1.80
C PRO A 658 -32.24 6.39 2.12
N LEU A 659 -32.88 5.28 1.81
CA LEU A 659 -34.28 4.99 2.21
C LEU A 659 -34.32 3.76 3.11
N GLN A 660 -35.45 3.52 3.75
CA GLN A 660 -35.66 2.30 4.54
C GLN A 660 -35.53 1.04 3.65
N GLY A 661 -35.02 -0.04 4.23
CA GLY A 661 -34.81 -1.30 3.51
C GLY A 661 -33.63 -1.32 2.53
N GLY A 662 -32.66 -0.38 2.66
CA GLY A 662 -31.46 -0.35 1.83
C GLY A 662 -31.66 0.20 0.41
N GLN A 663 -32.82 0.75 0.13
CA GLN A 663 -33.09 1.44 -1.13
C GLN A 663 -32.51 2.85 -1.13
N THR A 664 -32.36 3.44 -2.32
CA THR A 664 -31.86 4.80 -2.49
C THR A 664 -32.74 5.60 -3.42
N VAL A 665 -32.74 6.92 -3.27
CA VAL A 665 -33.43 7.85 -4.15
C VAL A 665 -32.51 9.02 -4.52
N PRO A 666 -32.46 9.43 -5.79
CA PRO A 666 -31.72 10.63 -6.18
C PRO A 666 -32.59 11.87 -5.97
N ILE A 667 -32.02 12.88 -5.32
CA ILE A 667 -32.64 14.20 -5.15
C ILE A 667 -31.87 15.21 -5.97
N GLN A 668 -32.54 16.03 -6.75
CA GLN A 668 -31.90 17.11 -7.50
C GLN A 668 -31.71 18.34 -6.60
N ASN A 669 -30.46 18.79 -6.47
CA ASN A 669 -30.13 20.04 -5.82
C ASN A 669 -30.21 21.21 -6.83
N THR A 670 -31.23 22.01 -6.72
CA THR A 670 -31.45 23.18 -7.59
C THR A 670 -30.61 24.39 -7.24
N TYR A 671 -29.86 24.32 -6.13
CA TYR A 671 -29.01 25.39 -5.64
C TYR A 671 -27.56 25.31 -6.16
N SER A 672 -27.16 24.25 -6.88
CA SER A 672 -25.84 24.14 -7.49
C SER A 672 -25.54 25.36 -8.38
N PHE A 673 -24.26 25.83 -8.37
CA PHE A 673 -23.89 27.03 -9.11
C PHE A 673 -23.66 26.79 -10.59
N GLY A 674 -23.64 25.53 -11.02
CA GLY A 674 -23.21 25.15 -12.36
C GLY A 674 -21.70 24.97 -12.41
N ASN A 675 -21.17 24.70 -13.61
CA ASN A 675 -19.74 24.42 -13.76
C ASN A 675 -18.87 25.68 -13.78
N ALA A 676 -19.41 26.81 -14.21
CA ALA A 676 -18.69 28.08 -14.23
C ALA A 676 -19.63 29.29 -14.02
N TRP A 677 -19.20 30.28 -13.21
CA TRP A 677 -19.96 31.48 -12.91
C TRP A 677 -19.07 32.67 -12.64
N PHE A 678 -19.61 33.89 -12.79
CA PHE A 678 -18.91 35.13 -12.46
C PHE A 678 -19.19 35.55 -11.02
N VAL A 679 -18.17 36.11 -10.37
CA VAL A 679 -18.29 36.71 -9.03
C VAL A 679 -18.21 38.23 -9.09
N ASN A 680 -18.97 38.89 -8.20
CA ASN A 680 -19.06 40.36 -8.13
C ASN A 680 -17.96 40.98 -7.24
N LYS A 681 -17.40 40.17 -6.34
CA LYS A 681 -16.42 40.60 -5.35
C LYS A 681 -15.42 39.51 -5.08
N ILE A 682 -14.17 39.85 -4.90
CA ILE A 682 -13.11 38.96 -4.44
C ILE A 682 -12.45 39.59 -3.19
N THR A 683 -12.24 38.74 -2.19
CA THR A 683 -11.54 39.12 -0.95
C THR A 683 -10.19 38.40 -0.95
N TYR A 684 -9.10 39.18 -0.87
CA TYR A 684 -7.75 38.61 -0.76
C TYR A 684 -7.36 38.46 0.70
N VAL A 685 -6.76 37.32 1.04
CA VAL A 685 -6.36 36.95 2.39
C VAL A 685 -4.91 36.48 2.41
N LYS A 686 -4.27 36.53 3.58
CA LYS A 686 -2.82 36.32 3.72
C LYS A 686 -2.42 34.88 3.95
N ASN A 687 -3.35 34.02 4.35
CA ASN A 687 -3.03 32.63 4.72
C ASN A 687 -4.23 31.72 4.50
N ALA A 688 -3.94 30.42 4.51
CA ALA A 688 -4.92 29.37 4.27
C ALA A 688 -6.03 29.28 5.33
N ASN A 689 -5.75 29.65 6.61
CA ASN A 689 -6.76 29.68 7.66
C ASN A 689 -7.83 30.74 7.38
N GLU A 690 -7.40 31.95 7.00
CA GLU A 690 -8.33 33.03 6.62
C GLU A 690 -9.13 32.64 5.37
N GLU A 691 -8.49 31.94 4.39
CA GLU A 691 -9.14 31.50 3.16
C GLU A 691 -10.26 30.46 3.43
N ILE A 692 -9.98 29.44 4.26
CA ILE A 692 -10.97 28.39 4.57
C ILE A 692 -12.09 28.92 5.47
N ASP A 693 -11.77 29.77 6.44
CA ASP A 693 -12.76 30.37 7.34
C ASP A 693 -13.74 31.33 6.63
N ALA A 694 -13.28 31.97 5.55
CA ALA A 694 -14.10 32.86 4.76
C ALA A 694 -15.22 32.14 4.01
N LEU A 695 -15.05 30.87 3.65
CA LEU A 695 -16.06 30.07 2.93
C LEU A 695 -17.39 29.95 3.69
N GLY A 696 -17.34 29.90 5.03
CA GLY A 696 -18.53 29.86 5.88
C GLY A 696 -19.22 31.22 6.09
N LYS A 697 -18.66 32.31 5.56
CA LYS A 697 -19.11 33.68 5.80
C LYS A 697 -19.54 34.44 4.57
N LEU A 698 -19.03 34.04 3.39
CA LEU A 698 -19.27 34.68 2.11
C LEU A 698 -20.49 34.10 1.39
N ASN A 699 -21.15 34.91 0.60
CA ASN A 699 -22.10 34.42 -0.39
C ASN A 699 -21.31 33.93 -1.62
N LEU A 700 -20.95 32.62 -1.63
CA LEU A 700 -20.07 32.02 -2.62
C LEU A 700 -20.64 32.06 -4.07
N ARG A 701 -21.95 32.33 -4.22
CA ARG A 701 -22.56 32.55 -5.54
C ARG A 701 -22.11 33.88 -6.17
N HIS A 702 -21.82 34.89 -5.35
CA HIS A 702 -21.52 36.26 -5.79
C HIS A 702 -20.13 36.73 -5.35
N GLU A 703 -19.53 36.08 -4.38
CA GLU A 703 -18.26 36.47 -3.78
C GLU A 703 -17.27 35.31 -3.83
N ALA A 704 -15.98 35.64 -3.95
CA ALA A 704 -14.90 34.69 -3.85
C ALA A 704 -13.84 35.16 -2.85
N VAL A 705 -13.08 34.22 -2.33
CA VAL A 705 -11.87 34.47 -1.53
C VAL A 705 -10.65 33.84 -2.23
N ALA A 706 -9.52 34.53 -2.17
CA ALA A 706 -8.25 34.04 -2.72
C ALA A 706 -7.07 34.44 -1.84
N ASP A 707 -6.03 33.63 -1.88
CA ASP A 707 -4.72 33.99 -1.31
C ASP A 707 -4.13 35.19 -2.07
N GLU A 708 -3.52 36.15 -1.35
CA GLU A 708 -2.89 37.35 -1.93
C GLU A 708 -1.91 37.07 -3.08
N LYS A 709 -1.27 35.88 -3.09
CA LYS A 709 -0.37 35.46 -4.16
C LYS A 709 -1.02 35.36 -5.54
N PHE A 710 -2.36 35.23 -5.62
CA PHE A 710 -3.10 35.19 -6.88
C PHE A 710 -3.67 36.56 -7.29
N LYS A 711 -3.38 37.62 -6.53
CA LYS A 711 -3.92 38.95 -6.80
C LYS A 711 -3.49 39.50 -8.15
N ASP A 712 -2.23 39.32 -8.52
CA ASP A 712 -1.71 39.78 -9.81
C ASP A 712 -2.31 39.00 -11.01
N ILE A 713 -2.70 37.75 -10.80
CA ILE A 713 -3.34 36.88 -11.81
C ILE A 713 -4.82 37.23 -11.97
N LEU A 714 -5.54 37.35 -10.86
CA LEU A 714 -7.00 37.49 -10.87
C LEU A 714 -7.45 38.97 -10.92
N GLY A 715 -6.67 39.89 -10.38
CA GLY A 715 -7.01 41.31 -10.29
C GLY A 715 -8.20 41.58 -9.40
N ASN A 716 -9.03 42.55 -9.77
CA ASN A 716 -10.24 42.92 -9.05
C ASN A 716 -11.47 42.30 -9.73
N ALA A 717 -12.43 41.88 -8.93
CA ALA A 717 -13.72 41.48 -9.48
C ALA A 717 -14.50 42.70 -10.00
N THR A 718 -15.32 42.48 -11.01
CA THR A 718 -16.18 43.52 -11.57
C THR A 718 -17.62 43.21 -11.19
N GLU A 719 -18.32 44.17 -10.63
CA GLU A 719 -19.73 44.04 -10.31
C GLU A 719 -20.52 43.72 -11.60
N GLN A 720 -21.14 42.56 -11.63
CA GLN A 720 -21.87 42.10 -12.80
C GLN A 720 -23.17 42.88 -12.97
N GLY A 721 -23.44 43.27 -14.20
CA GLY A 721 -24.70 43.87 -14.63
C GLY A 721 -24.85 43.64 -16.12
N GLY A 722 -26.05 43.34 -16.57
CA GLY A 722 -26.27 42.88 -17.95
C GLY A 722 -26.12 41.35 -18.06
N THR A 723 -25.66 40.87 -19.23
CA THR A 723 -25.51 39.41 -19.49
C THR A 723 -24.13 38.93 -19.06
N SER A 724 -24.09 37.92 -18.19
CA SER A 724 -22.85 37.23 -17.82
C SER A 724 -23.17 35.71 -17.73
N VAL A 725 -22.75 34.95 -18.72
CA VAL A 725 -23.05 33.51 -18.88
C VAL A 725 -21.79 32.77 -19.30
N ALA A 726 -21.55 31.62 -18.69
CA ALA A 726 -20.54 30.67 -19.13
C ALA A 726 -21.23 29.32 -19.32
N THR A 727 -21.10 28.76 -20.51
CA THR A 727 -21.72 27.48 -20.87
C THR A 727 -20.64 26.49 -21.26
N VAL A 728 -20.61 25.34 -20.60
CA VAL A 728 -19.70 24.25 -20.96
C VAL A 728 -20.09 23.67 -22.31
N THR A 729 -19.17 23.58 -23.23
CA THR A 729 -19.37 23.05 -24.60
C THR A 729 -18.66 21.71 -24.81
N ALA A 730 -17.59 21.45 -24.06
CA ALA A 730 -16.94 20.15 -24.02
C ALA A 730 -16.41 19.90 -22.61
N TYR A 731 -16.54 18.66 -22.15
CA TYR A 731 -16.07 18.22 -20.86
C TYR A 731 -15.43 16.84 -20.98
N ASP A 732 -14.11 16.79 -20.84
CA ASP A 732 -13.34 15.54 -20.86
C ASP A 732 -12.40 15.51 -19.68
N ALA A 733 -11.76 14.36 -19.43
CA ALA A 733 -10.91 14.16 -18.26
C ALA A 733 -9.84 15.25 -18.10
N ASN A 734 -9.15 15.62 -19.18
CA ASN A 734 -8.03 16.58 -19.17
C ASN A 734 -8.24 17.81 -20.08
N ARG A 735 -9.45 18.01 -20.61
CA ARG A 735 -9.80 19.16 -21.44
C ARG A 735 -11.23 19.60 -21.19
N LEU A 736 -11.40 20.89 -20.99
CA LEU A 736 -12.72 21.53 -20.80
C LEU A 736 -12.80 22.73 -21.76
N ALA A 737 -13.97 22.95 -22.35
CA ALA A 737 -14.23 24.10 -23.21
C ALA A 737 -15.54 24.79 -22.82
N TYR A 738 -15.53 26.11 -22.94
CA TYR A 738 -16.66 26.96 -22.57
C TYR A 738 -16.88 28.05 -23.61
N ASP A 739 -18.15 28.35 -23.90
CA ASP A 739 -18.57 29.60 -24.51
C ASP A 739 -18.96 30.56 -23.39
N VAL A 740 -18.24 31.68 -23.33
CA VAL A 740 -18.39 32.68 -22.26
C VAL A 740 -18.83 34.01 -22.89
N LYS A 741 -19.84 34.63 -22.31
CA LYS A 741 -20.28 35.98 -22.70
C LYS A 741 -20.41 36.83 -21.43
N SER A 742 -19.74 37.99 -21.41
CA SER A 742 -19.87 38.95 -20.32
C SER A 742 -19.80 40.37 -20.84
N ASP A 743 -20.76 41.19 -20.48
CA ASP A 743 -20.82 42.59 -20.89
C ASP A 743 -19.75 43.42 -20.20
N LYS A 744 -19.31 43.04 -19.03
CA LYS A 744 -18.33 43.76 -18.20
C LYS A 744 -16.98 43.05 -18.01
N GLY A 745 -16.89 41.80 -18.37
CA GLY A 745 -15.76 40.96 -17.99
C GLY A 745 -15.73 40.64 -16.48
N GLY A 746 -14.58 40.25 -15.95
CA GLY A 746 -14.38 40.00 -14.54
C GLY A 746 -13.85 38.60 -14.23
N ILE A 747 -13.99 38.18 -13.00
CA ILE A 747 -13.46 36.89 -12.52
C ILE A 747 -14.47 35.77 -12.80
N LEU A 748 -14.09 34.82 -13.65
CA LEU A 748 -14.82 33.61 -13.96
C LEU A 748 -14.28 32.48 -13.08
N VAL A 749 -15.14 31.93 -12.19
CA VAL A 749 -14.83 30.81 -11.32
C VAL A 749 -15.36 29.54 -11.95
N PHE A 750 -14.57 28.46 -11.89
CA PHE A 750 -14.95 27.12 -12.33
C PHE A 750 -15.14 26.19 -11.13
N SER A 751 -16.17 25.36 -11.13
CA SER A 751 -16.36 24.28 -10.15
C SER A 751 -15.33 23.17 -10.29
N GLU A 752 -14.12 23.51 -10.70
CA GLU A 752 -13.03 22.57 -11.00
C GLU A 752 -11.88 22.72 -10.03
N ILE A 753 -11.39 21.58 -9.52
CA ILE A 753 -10.32 21.59 -8.50
C ILE A 753 -9.02 22.12 -9.10
N TYR A 754 -8.46 23.11 -8.43
CA TYR A 754 -7.17 23.68 -8.77
C TYR A 754 -6.03 22.70 -8.47
N TYR A 755 -5.17 22.51 -9.45
CA TYR A 755 -3.90 21.82 -9.29
C TYR A 755 -2.85 22.51 -10.20
N PRO A 756 -1.59 22.64 -9.76
CA PRO A 756 -0.54 23.24 -10.60
C PRO A 756 -0.38 22.45 -11.91
N GLY A 757 -0.20 23.19 -13.03
CA GLY A 757 -0.04 22.57 -14.35
C GLY A 757 -1.29 22.57 -15.22
N TRP A 758 -2.47 22.94 -14.70
CA TRP A 758 -3.60 23.30 -15.55
C TRP A 758 -3.31 24.60 -16.27
N THR A 759 -3.54 24.61 -17.58
CA THR A 759 -3.38 25.77 -18.46
C THR A 759 -4.73 26.23 -18.99
N ALA A 760 -4.87 27.52 -19.25
CA ALA A 760 -6.08 28.10 -19.84
C ALA A 760 -5.73 28.92 -21.07
N THR A 761 -6.64 28.95 -22.03
CA THR A 761 -6.61 29.91 -23.15
C THR A 761 -7.94 30.65 -23.28
N VAL A 762 -7.92 31.89 -23.65
CA VAL A 762 -9.07 32.71 -24.05
C VAL A 762 -8.89 33.08 -25.49
N ASP A 763 -9.78 32.66 -26.36
CA ASP A 763 -9.69 32.82 -27.81
C ASP A 763 -8.34 32.37 -28.39
N GLY A 764 -7.81 31.25 -27.84
CA GLY A 764 -6.52 30.68 -28.22
C GLY A 764 -5.30 31.41 -27.63
N GLN A 765 -5.46 32.49 -26.87
CA GLN A 765 -4.36 33.18 -26.20
C GLN A 765 -4.20 32.63 -24.76
N PRO A 766 -2.98 32.29 -24.31
CA PRO A 766 -2.74 31.76 -22.99
C PRO A 766 -3.07 32.79 -21.90
N VAL A 767 -3.75 32.34 -20.85
CA VAL A 767 -4.04 33.11 -19.64
C VAL A 767 -3.64 32.31 -18.41
N GLU A 768 -3.26 32.99 -17.34
CA GLU A 768 -2.89 32.33 -16.10
C GLU A 768 -4.14 31.90 -15.31
N VAL A 769 -4.04 30.75 -14.65
CA VAL A 769 -5.10 30.16 -13.83
C VAL A 769 -4.79 30.46 -12.37
N GLY A 770 -5.69 31.17 -11.68
CA GLY A 770 -5.63 31.42 -10.25
C GLY A 770 -6.44 30.40 -9.47
N ARG A 771 -6.23 30.36 -8.14
CA ARG A 771 -7.04 29.60 -7.20
C ARG A 771 -7.93 30.52 -6.38
N VAL A 772 -9.19 30.16 -6.26
CA VAL A 772 -10.17 30.84 -5.40
C VAL A 772 -10.92 29.81 -4.55
N ASN A 773 -11.60 30.29 -3.53
CA ASN A 773 -12.47 29.46 -2.67
C ASN A 773 -11.77 28.19 -2.18
N TYR A 774 -10.49 28.33 -1.81
CA TYR A 774 -9.62 27.31 -1.24
C TYR A 774 -9.18 26.20 -2.21
N VAL A 775 -10.04 25.79 -3.16
CA VAL A 775 -9.79 24.64 -4.03
C VAL A 775 -10.15 24.85 -5.51
N LEU A 776 -10.80 25.95 -5.90
CA LEU A 776 -11.35 26.13 -7.24
C LEU A 776 -10.43 26.92 -8.17
N ARG A 777 -10.55 26.65 -9.48
CA ARG A 777 -9.87 27.42 -10.55
C ARG A 777 -10.63 28.69 -10.85
N ALA A 778 -9.92 29.75 -11.20
CA ALA A 778 -10.50 30.98 -11.74
C ALA A 778 -9.56 31.65 -12.74
N ILE A 779 -10.13 32.41 -13.66
CA ILE A 779 -9.39 33.28 -14.59
C ILE A 779 -10.05 34.65 -14.65
N ASN A 780 -9.32 35.63 -15.14
CA ASN A 780 -9.86 36.95 -15.44
C ASN A 780 -10.24 37.03 -16.91
N ILE A 781 -11.49 37.45 -17.20
CA ILE A 781 -12.06 37.57 -18.55
C ILE A 781 -12.32 39.04 -18.86
N LYS A 782 -11.97 39.48 -20.09
CA LYS A 782 -12.31 40.78 -20.62
C LYS A 782 -13.79 40.84 -21.03
N PRO A 783 -14.39 42.05 -21.16
CA PRO A 783 -15.72 42.18 -21.72
C PRO A 783 -15.79 41.60 -23.14
N GLY A 784 -16.88 40.88 -23.45
CA GLY A 784 -17.11 40.29 -24.76
C GLY A 784 -17.66 38.88 -24.77
N ALA A 785 -17.63 38.28 -25.94
CA ALA A 785 -17.88 36.85 -26.12
C ALA A 785 -16.54 36.15 -26.40
N HIS A 786 -16.28 35.09 -25.65
CA HIS A 786 -14.99 34.40 -25.66
C HIS A 786 -15.16 32.90 -25.69
N LYS A 787 -14.18 32.21 -26.30
CA LYS A 787 -13.99 30.75 -26.11
C LYS A 787 -12.90 30.53 -25.11
N VAL A 788 -13.22 29.81 -24.04
CA VAL A 788 -12.28 29.47 -22.98
C VAL A 788 -11.99 27.97 -23.03
N GLU A 789 -10.72 27.60 -23.06
CA GLU A 789 -10.29 26.21 -22.98
C GLU A 789 -9.37 26.03 -21.78
N LEU A 790 -9.60 24.99 -21.00
CA LEU A 790 -8.74 24.53 -19.91
C LEU A 790 -8.16 23.18 -20.30
N SER A 791 -6.85 22.97 -20.08
CA SER A 791 -6.21 21.71 -20.39
C SER A 791 -5.12 21.31 -19.40
N PHE A 792 -4.94 20.00 -19.22
CA PHE A 792 -3.96 19.42 -18.31
C PHE A 792 -3.07 18.43 -19.07
N PHE A 793 -1.94 18.92 -19.58
CA PHE A 793 -0.92 18.16 -20.28
C PHE A 793 0.47 18.52 -19.77
N PRO A 794 0.92 17.92 -18.65
CA PRO A 794 2.21 18.24 -18.06
C PRO A 794 3.37 17.86 -18.99
N LYS A 795 4.10 18.85 -19.52
CA LYS A 795 5.29 18.63 -20.39
C LYS A 795 6.40 17.83 -19.73
N THR A 796 6.40 17.78 -18.39
CA THR A 796 7.34 16.97 -17.61
C THR A 796 7.20 15.47 -17.90
N VAL A 797 6.04 15.00 -18.34
CA VAL A 797 5.82 13.61 -18.75
C VAL A 797 6.73 13.26 -19.93
N ASP A 798 6.75 14.06 -20.98
CA ASP A 798 7.55 13.78 -22.18
C ASP A 798 9.05 13.76 -21.87
N ASN A 799 9.51 14.72 -21.05
CA ASN A 799 10.91 14.82 -20.65
C ASN A 799 11.34 13.60 -19.82
N THR A 800 10.53 13.21 -18.86
CA THR A 800 10.83 12.06 -18.00
C THR A 800 10.72 10.73 -18.74
N GLU A 801 9.79 10.57 -19.67
CA GLU A 801 9.71 9.38 -20.53
C GLU A 801 10.94 9.25 -21.44
N THR A 802 11.47 10.37 -21.95
CA THR A 802 12.72 10.36 -22.75
C THR A 802 13.88 9.83 -21.92
N ILE A 803 14.04 10.27 -20.66
CA ILE A 803 15.07 9.75 -19.75
C ILE A 803 14.88 8.25 -19.49
N ALA A 804 13.64 7.81 -19.30
CA ALA A 804 13.31 6.41 -19.03
C ALA A 804 13.65 5.52 -20.24
N TYR A 805 13.40 5.96 -21.47
CA TYR A 805 13.78 5.23 -22.68
C TYR A 805 15.30 5.12 -22.82
N ILE A 806 16.05 6.20 -22.54
CA ILE A 806 17.53 6.17 -22.58
C ILE A 806 18.06 5.16 -21.55
N ALA A 807 17.54 5.17 -20.31
CA ALA A 807 17.95 4.23 -19.26
C ALA A 807 17.63 2.78 -19.67
N SER A 808 16.48 2.53 -20.26
CA SER A 808 16.08 1.21 -20.77
C SER A 808 17.01 0.71 -21.88
N ALA A 809 17.39 1.59 -22.80
CA ALA A 809 18.36 1.26 -23.85
C ALA A 809 19.73 0.92 -23.28
N ILE A 810 20.21 1.67 -22.30
CA ILE A 810 21.50 1.38 -21.62
C ILE A 810 21.44 -0.01 -20.97
N LEU A 811 20.38 -0.34 -20.21
CA LEU A 811 20.26 -1.66 -19.57
C LEU A 811 20.23 -2.78 -20.62
N LEU A 812 19.48 -2.62 -21.71
CA LEU A 812 19.41 -3.60 -22.79
C LEU A 812 20.79 -3.84 -23.43
N LEU A 813 21.55 -2.79 -23.74
CA LEU A 813 22.89 -2.90 -24.28
C LEU A 813 23.84 -3.62 -23.34
N VAL A 814 23.81 -3.29 -22.04
CA VAL A 814 24.65 -3.96 -21.03
C VAL A 814 24.24 -5.42 -20.87
N LEU A 815 22.94 -5.73 -20.90
CA LEU A 815 22.43 -7.11 -20.85
C LEU A 815 22.93 -7.93 -22.06
N ILE A 816 22.80 -7.39 -23.26
CA ILE A 816 23.30 -8.05 -24.50
C ILE A 816 24.80 -8.30 -24.38
N PHE A 817 25.57 -7.28 -23.96
CA PHE A 817 27.00 -7.42 -23.73
C PHE A 817 27.33 -8.51 -22.69
N ALA A 818 26.60 -8.58 -21.58
CA ALA A 818 26.77 -9.59 -20.55
C ALA A 818 26.50 -11.00 -21.06
N LEU A 819 25.46 -11.16 -21.86
CA LEU A 819 25.12 -12.44 -22.51
C LEU A 819 26.22 -12.86 -23.50
N VAL A 820 26.61 -11.97 -24.43
CA VAL A 820 27.67 -12.23 -25.41
C VAL A 820 28.98 -12.64 -24.72
N LYS A 821 29.44 -11.86 -23.73
CA LYS A 821 30.65 -12.17 -22.95
C LYS A 821 30.58 -13.52 -22.26
N THR A 822 29.44 -13.87 -21.72
CA THR A 822 29.22 -15.16 -21.05
C THR A 822 29.29 -16.32 -22.04
N PHE A 823 28.76 -16.13 -23.26
CA PHE A 823 28.82 -17.14 -24.32
C PHE A 823 30.22 -17.26 -24.93
N MET A 824 30.94 -16.15 -25.13
CA MET A 824 32.31 -16.16 -25.65
C MET A 824 33.30 -16.84 -24.69
N LYS A 825 33.28 -16.48 -23.40
CA LYS A 825 34.13 -17.09 -22.38
C LYS A 825 33.98 -18.61 -22.29
N LYS A 826 32.75 -19.10 -22.52
CA LYS A 826 32.46 -20.55 -22.59
C LYS A 826 32.98 -21.21 -23.88
N LYS A 827 33.37 -20.43 -24.90
CA LYS A 827 33.91 -20.93 -26.16
C LYS A 827 35.45 -21.08 -26.06
N GLU A 828 36.12 -20.24 -25.26
CA GLU A 828 37.54 -20.28 -25.00
C GLU A 828 37.97 -21.36 -23.97
N GLU A 829 37.05 -21.77 -23.09
CA GLU A 829 37.23 -22.85 -22.11
C GLU A 829 36.90 -24.26 -22.66
N LYS A 830 36.57 -24.38 -23.96
CA LYS A 830 36.40 -25.63 -24.72
C LYS A 830 37.51 -25.82 -25.71
#